data_db2b6f14834f1129cd488bbc0fda3a34
#
_entry.id   db2b6f14834f1129cd488bbc0fda3a34
#
_cell.length_a   1.000
_cell.length_b   1.000
_cell.length_c   1.000
_cell.angle_alpha   90.00
_cell.angle_beta   90.00
_cell.angle_gamma   90.00
#
_symmetry.space_group_name_H-M   'P 1'
#
loop_
_entity.id
_entity.type
_entity.pdbx_description
1 polymer ?
#
loop_
_entity_poly.entity_id
_entity_poly.type
_entity_poly.pdbx_seq_one_letter_code
_entity_poly.pdbx_strand_id
1 'polypeptide(L)'
;MKNKFFLLFFAIGWFTCLPLNGTNDSPTKMRFDSLRTKAQELINTPEEILYLDSMLQLAQTIDSVHWQSQAMAFMARNYYNRMNPDSLMYWAGKLDTLALKHEHYKEFFDVFSLVCFWELYDKNYDSALDKANRLYLMAKDLNNTNGLIASYETIGLIYMETFRYVEAIKSFKEGLDLQRQQKNPRYAYQFQFMSYIIESYLKLKDYKNIKECLTEAYQLIEQCEQTEKSFPSDRCLWLLSCYNIEMYVAQQMPNKAEAYIIEAEKYTHVDDFYVFCYYNLVSASYYQLLGKYTRALDKVNSVLSETGNDYLPALKMKAELLLNAGKEQEAAQLYHKSINLIDSTYNESLSKQINQLRTIHEVDKLELRNKEIELESEKYKLTLTSGLIILLILVLAVVCTHYFRIKHIKNQLEISDKELKKDKELLLISEKELSIAKEKAEASSRIKDVFLANLSHEIRTPLNSIVGFSSLLGKMQHKAEAKEYASIIKQNSDMLLKLVNDAVSVSLLQTGQTSLLKEEVEVCSICRSLATDYALKAKPGVVVEANLPCEEYRLKTDASRLSQVLENLLSNAVKFTDEGRIVLSMEVPEEGGSVRFIVTDTGCGIPEDMQEKVFASFQKVDSFVQGFGLGLTICKLIAQGLNGSIELDPAYKEGTRMILTHPII
;
A
#
# COMPACT_ATOMS: atom_id res chain seq x y z
N MET A 1 -11.01 -21.19 -3.01
CA MET A 1 -11.93 -20.20 -3.62
C MET A 1 -12.58 -19.27 -2.59
N LYS A 2 -13.09 -19.73 -1.42
CA LYS A 2 -13.71 -18.85 -0.40
C LYS A 2 -12.76 -17.85 0.27
N ASN A 3 -11.45 -18.10 0.34
CA ASN A 3 -10.45 -17.22 0.98
C ASN A 3 -10.17 -15.89 0.26
N LYS A 4 -10.68 -15.73 -0.94
CA LYS A 4 -10.48 -14.55 -1.79
C LYS A 4 -11.57 -13.50 -1.62
N PHE A 5 -12.59 -13.81 -0.81
CA PHE A 5 -13.81 -12.99 -0.67
C PHE A 5 -13.72 -11.82 0.33
N PHE A 6 -12.69 -11.75 1.16
CA PHE A 6 -12.69 -10.84 2.31
C PHE A 6 -12.64 -9.35 1.96
N LEU A 7 -11.95 -8.98 0.88
CA LEU A 7 -11.92 -7.60 0.36
C LEU A 7 -13.16 -7.24 -0.47
N LEU A 8 -13.83 -8.25 -1.01
CA LEU A 8 -14.93 -8.08 -1.96
C LEU A 8 -16.25 -7.65 -1.32
N PHE A 9 -16.49 -8.03 -0.06
CA PHE A 9 -17.82 -7.86 0.55
C PHE A 9 -18.14 -6.44 1.01
N PHE A 10 -17.14 -5.60 1.29
CA PHE A 10 -17.39 -4.22 1.69
C PHE A 10 -17.99 -3.37 0.56
N ALA A 11 -17.53 -3.56 -0.66
CA ALA A 11 -18.03 -2.81 -1.81
C ALA A 11 -19.42 -3.25 -2.30
N ILE A 12 -19.86 -4.47 -1.94
CA ILE A 12 -21.04 -5.10 -2.57
C ILE A 12 -22.33 -4.93 -1.74
N GLY A 13 -22.23 -4.86 -0.41
CA GLY A 13 -23.40 -4.89 0.47
C GLY A 13 -24.28 -3.63 0.43
N TRP A 14 -23.76 -2.50 -0.04
CA TRP A 14 -24.45 -1.20 0.08
C TRP A 14 -25.20 -0.74 -1.18
N PHE A 15 -24.93 -1.35 -2.34
CA PHE A 15 -25.57 -0.94 -3.60
C PHE A 15 -27.02 -1.42 -3.77
N THR A 16 -27.57 -2.20 -2.85
CA THR A 16 -28.89 -2.82 -3.00
C THR A 16 -30.06 -1.93 -2.63
N CYS A 17 -29.86 -0.82 -1.92
CA CYS A 17 -30.95 0.06 -1.48
C CYS A 17 -30.99 1.35 -2.31
N LEU A 18 -31.50 1.28 -3.55
CA LEU A 18 -32.01 2.48 -4.23
C LEU A 18 -33.50 2.60 -3.87
N PRO A 19 -33.94 3.72 -3.27
CA PRO A 19 -35.34 3.90 -2.96
C PRO A 19 -36.20 3.93 -4.24
N LEU A 20 -37.28 3.17 -4.24
CA LEU A 20 -38.35 3.25 -5.21
C LEU A 20 -39.12 4.57 -4.97
N ASN A 21 -38.64 5.68 -5.51
CA ASN A 21 -39.42 6.92 -5.57
C ASN A 21 -40.06 7.04 -6.95
N GLY A 22 -41.36 6.89 -7.02
CA GLY A 22 -42.06 7.14 -8.26
C GLY A 22 -43.57 7.04 -8.16
N THR A 23 -44.20 8.16 -8.30
CA THR A 23 -45.61 8.28 -8.65
C THR A 23 -45.69 8.62 -10.14
N ASN A 24 -46.47 7.86 -10.91
CA ASN A 24 -46.67 7.94 -12.37
C ASN A 24 -45.57 7.26 -13.24
N ASP A 25 -45.42 5.95 -13.07
CA ASP A 25 -44.48 5.20 -13.90
C ASP A 25 -45.17 4.56 -15.11
N SER A 26 -44.53 4.69 -16.28
CA SER A 26 -44.97 3.97 -17.48
C SER A 26 -44.93 2.45 -17.26
N PRO A 27 -45.82 1.66 -17.91
CA PRO A 27 -45.79 0.19 -17.81
C PRO A 27 -44.42 -0.43 -18.11
N THR A 28 -43.65 0.22 -18.97
CA THR A 28 -42.29 -0.19 -19.36
C THR A 28 -41.31 0.02 -18.21
N LYS A 29 -41.42 1.12 -17.48
CA LYS A 29 -40.60 1.41 -16.30
C LYS A 29 -40.92 0.43 -15.18
N MET A 30 -42.19 0.19 -14.93
CA MET A 30 -42.62 -0.84 -13.95
C MET A 30 -42.06 -2.22 -14.26
N ARG A 31 -42.01 -2.60 -15.56
CA ARG A 31 -41.43 -3.87 -15.99
C ARG A 31 -39.91 -3.90 -15.77
N PHE A 32 -39.19 -2.82 -16.09
CA PHE A 32 -37.75 -2.72 -15.87
C PHE A 32 -37.43 -2.79 -14.37
N ASP A 33 -38.15 -2.05 -13.55
CA ASP A 33 -37.97 -2.05 -12.09
C ASP A 33 -38.30 -3.42 -11.46
N SER A 34 -39.33 -4.12 -11.98
CA SER A 34 -39.65 -5.48 -11.56
C SER A 34 -38.53 -6.47 -11.90
N LEU A 35 -37.95 -6.39 -13.10
CA LEU A 35 -36.81 -7.22 -13.49
C LEU A 35 -35.60 -6.92 -12.62
N ARG A 36 -35.33 -5.63 -12.32
CA ARG A 36 -34.26 -5.21 -11.44
C ARG A 36 -34.45 -5.77 -10.02
N THR A 37 -35.64 -5.68 -9.45
CA THR A 37 -35.94 -6.22 -8.12
C THR A 37 -35.71 -7.73 -8.09
N LYS A 38 -36.19 -8.47 -9.10
CA LYS A 38 -35.94 -9.91 -9.19
C LYS A 38 -34.46 -10.26 -9.34
N ALA A 39 -33.71 -9.52 -10.14
CA ALA A 39 -32.27 -9.70 -10.24
C ALA A 39 -31.59 -9.45 -8.87
N GLN A 40 -32.03 -8.44 -8.11
CA GLN A 40 -31.51 -8.15 -6.78
C GLN A 40 -31.87 -9.23 -5.73
N GLU A 41 -33.07 -9.82 -5.81
CA GLU A 41 -33.45 -10.96 -4.96
C GLU A 41 -32.62 -12.21 -5.23
N LEU A 42 -32.16 -12.38 -6.47
CA LEU A 42 -31.38 -13.53 -6.94
C LEU A 42 -29.88 -13.26 -7.02
N ILE A 43 -29.41 -12.26 -6.32
CA ILE A 43 -28.00 -11.82 -6.37
C ILE A 43 -27.06 -13.02 -6.17
N ASN A 44 -26.03 -13.12 -7.01
CA ASN A 44 -25.05 -14.20 -7.02
C ASN A 44 -25.58 -15.61 -7.39
N THR A 45 -26.87 -15.76 -7.74
CA THR A 45 -27.39 -17.03 -8.29
C THR A 45 -27.21 -17.09 -9.81
N PRO A 46 -27.20 -18.29 -10.43
CA PRO A 46 -27.14 -18.42 -11.89
C PRO A 46 -28.32 -17.75 -12.61
N GLU A 47 -29.46 -17.70 -11.97
CA GLU A 47 -30.71 -17.15 -12.49
C GLU A 47 -30.68 -15.62 -12.60
N GLU A 48 -29.88 -14.93 -11.81
CA GLU A 48 -29.72 -13.47 -11.87
C GLU A 48 -29.46 -12.99 -13.30
N ILE A 49 -28.57 -13.67 -14.02
CA ILE A 49 -28.17 -13.29 -15.39
C ILE A 49 -29.36 -13.23 -16.34
N LEU A 50 -30.34 -14.13 -16.22
CA LEU A 50 -31.51 -14.15 -17.09
C LEU A 50 -32.35 -12.88 -16.95
N TYR A 51 -32.46 -12.35 -15.73
CA TYR A 51 -33.16 -11.10 -15.47
C TYR A 51 -32.35 -9.89 -15.93
N LEU A 52 -31.03 -9.91 -15.77
CA LEU A 52 -30.14 -8.86 -16.26
C LEU A 52 -30.14 -8.78 -17.79
N ASP A 53 -30.11 -9.91 -18.48
CA ASP A 53 -30.26 -9.97 -19.95
C ASP A 53 -31.61 -9.41 -20.38
N SER A 54 -32.69 -9.77 -19.70
CA SER A 54 -34.04 -9.24 -19.97
C SER A 54 -34.13 -7.73 -19.76
N MET A 55 -33.43 -7.20 -18.74
CA MET A 55 -33.32 -5.75 -18.50
C MET A 55 -32.59 -5.07 -19.66
N LEU A 56 -31.46 -5.62 -20.09
CA LEU A 56 -30.68 -5.07 -21.18
C LEU A 56 -31.46 -5.06 -22.52
N GLN A 57 -32.11 -6.18 -22.86
CA GLN A 57 -32.97 -6.28 -24.03
C GLN A 57 -34.11 -5.26 -24.01
N LEU A 58 -34.77 -5.11 -22.88
CA LEU A 58 -35.84 -4.11 -22.72
C LEU A 58 -35.28 -2.70 -22.89
N ALA A 59 -34.12 -2.39 -22.29
CA ALA A 59 -33.47 -1.10 -22.41
C ALA A 59 -33.03 -0.78 -23.85
N GLN A 60 -32.57 -1.79 -24.60
CA GLN A 60 -32.23 -1.67 -26.02
C GLN A 60 -33.46 -1.45 -26.89
N THR A 61 -34.56 -2.18 -26.61
CA THR A 61 -35.81 -2.05 -27.38
C THR A 61 -36.41 -0.65 -27.31
N ILE A 62 -36.25 0.03 -26.19
CA ILE A 62 -36.76 1.41 -25.99
C ILE A 62 -35.67 2.47 -26.24
N ASP A 63 -34.48 2.08 -26.66
CA ASP A 63 -33.30 2.93 -26.89
C ASP A 63 -32.95 3.83 -25.70
N SER A 64 -33.12 3.33 -24.48
CA SER A 64 -32.80 4.08 -23.26
C SER A 64 -31.34 3.89 -22.85
N VAL A 65 -30.50 4.88 -23.10
CA VAL A 65 -29.09 4.91 -22.70
C VAL A 65 -28.95 4.68 -21.17
N HIS A 66 -29.78 5.34 -20.38
CA HIS A 66 -29.75 5.23 -18.91
C HIS A 66 -30.03 3.79 -18.44
N TRP A 67 -31.05 3.13 -19.00
CA TRP A 67 -31.35 1.75 -18.60
C TRP A 67 -30.35 0.74 -19.16
N GLN A 68 -29.80 0.98 -20.35
CA GLN A 68 -28.69 0.18 -20.89
C GLN A 68 -27.46 0.27 -19.99
N SER A 69 -27.11 1.47 -19.55
CA SER A 69 -26.00 1.73 -18.60
C SER A 69 -26.21 0.97 -17.29
N GLN A 70 -27.42 1.05 -16.70
CA GLN A 70 -27.75 0.31 -15.49
C GLN A 70 -27.65 -1.22 -15.66
N ALA A 71 -28.24 -1.76 -16.72
CA ALA A 71 -28.18 -3.19 -16.99
C ALA A 71 -26.73 -3.69 -17.16
N MET A 72 -25.91 -2.94 -17.92
CA MET A 72 -24.50 -3.27 -18.10
C MET A 72 -23.71 -3.19 -16.79
N ALA A 73 -24.02 -2.21 -15.94
CA ALA A 73 -23.40 -2.09 -14.62
C ALA A 73 -23.74 -3.28 -13.72
N PHE A 74 -24.98 -3.73 -13.71
CA PHE A 74 -25.37 -4.94 -12.97
C PHE A 74 -24.70 -6.20 -13.53
N MET A 75 -24.57 -6.32 -14.86
CA MET A 75 -23.82 -7.40 -15.50
C MET A 75 -22.36 -7.40 -15.06
N ALA A 76 -21.69 -6.28 -15.14
CA ALA A 76 -20.31 -6.14 -14.70
C ALA A 76 -20.13 -6.57 -13.23
N ARG A 77 -21.04 -6.14 -12.37
CA ARG A 77 -21.04 -6.50 -10.95
C ARG A 77 -21.28 -8.00 -10.74
N ASN A 78 -22.25 -8.59 -11.42
CA ASN A 78 -22.51 -10.04 -11.34
C ASN A 78 -21.24 -10.84 -11.69
N TYR A 79 -20.55 -10.48 -12.77
CA TYR A 79 -19.34 -11.17 -13.18
C TYR A 79 -18.15 -10.87 -12.26
N TYR A 80 -18.06 -9.68 -11.68
CA TYR A 80 -17.10 -9.38 -10.62
C TYR A 80 -17.31 -10.31 -9.42
N ASN A 81 -18.56 -10.42 -8.93
CA ASN A 81 -18.92 -11.30 -7.81
C ASN A 81 -18.63 -12.77 -8.09
N ARG A 82 -18.77 -13.20 -9.35
CA ARG A 82 -18.48 -14.58 -9.80
C ARG A 82 -17.02 -14.82 -10.10
N MET A 83 -16.16 -13.84 -9.85
CA MET A 83 -14.72 -13.97 -10.10
C MET A 83 -14.39 -14.28 -11.57
N ASN A 84 -15.10 -13.63 -12.49
CA ASN A 84 -14.90 -13.79 -13.93
C ASN A 84 -14.36 -12.46 -14.53
N PRO A 85 -13.03 -12.29 -14.62
CA PRO A 85 -12.42 -11.05 -15.07
C PRO A 85 -12.72 -10.76 -16.55
N ASP A 86 -12.73 -11.78 -17.41
CA ASP A 86 -12.92 -11.58 -18.84
C ASP A 86 -14.30 -10.98 -19.13
N SER A 87 -15.34 -11.51 -18.48
CA SER A 87 -16.69 -10.98 -18.60
C SER A 87 -16.85 -9.62 -17.92
N LEU A 88 -16.18 -9.38 -16.77
CA LEU A 88 -16.14 -8.05 -16.14
C LEU A 88 -15.55 -7.02 -17.11
N MET A 89 -14.38 -7.31 -17.70
CA MET A 89 -13.71 -6.41 -18.64
C MET A 89 -14.52 -6.19 -19.91
N TYR A 90 -15.21 -7.21 -20.41
CA TYR A 90 -16.11 -7.10 -21.56
C TYR A 90 -17.24 -6.10 -21.27
N TRP A 91 -17.93 -6.23 -20.13
CA TRP A 91 -19.05 -5.36 -19.80
C TRP A 91 -18.60 -3.94 -19.41
N ALA A 92 -17.46 -3.80 -18.74
CA ALA A 92 -16.86 -2.51 -18.50
C ALA A 92 -16.51 -1.78 -19.81
N GLY A 93 -15.93 -2.48 -20.81
CA GLY A 93 -15.64 -1.90 -22.12
C GLY A 93 -16.89 -1.52 -22.90
N LYS A 94 -17.99 -2.30 -22.80
CA LYS A 94 -19.29 -1.92 -23.38
C LYS A 94 -19.87 -0.67 -22.75
N LEU A 95 -19.78 -0.57 -21.41
CA LEU A 95 -20.23 0.59 -20.67
C LEU A 95 -19.39 1.83 -20.99
N ASP A 96 -18.07 1.69 -21.12
CA ASP A 96 -17.17 2.77 -21.54
C ASP A 96 -17.57 3.34 -22.90
N THR A 97 -17.77 2.45 -23.87
CA THR A 97 -18.21 2.84 -25.20
C THR A 97 -19.55 3.60 -25.17
N LEU A 98 -20.50 3.12 -24.35
CA LEU A 98 -21.80 3.75 -24.18
C LEU A 98 -21.68 5.12 -23.50
N ALA A 99 -20.85 5.20 -22.43
CA ALA A 99 -20.63 6.42 -21.66
C ALA A 99 -19.98 7.51 -22.52
N LEU A 100 -18.94 7.18 -23.28
CA LEU A 100 -18.26 8.11 -24.18
C LEU A 100 -19.16 8.59 -25.30
N LYS A 101 -19.95 7.68 -25.91
CA LYS A 101 -20.83 8.01 -27.05
C LYS A 101 -21.97 8.96 -26.67
N HIS A 102 -22.51 8.81 -25.46
CA HIS A 102 -23.72 9.50 -25.02
C HIS A 102 -23.49 10.46 -23.84
N GLU A 103 -22.25 10.70 -23.44
CA GLU A 103 -21.85 11.53 -22.29
C GLU A 103 -22.59 11.13 -20.98
N HIS A 104 -22.86 9.82 -20.82
CA HIS A 104 -23.62 9.27 -19.71
C HIS A 104 -22.72 8.47 -18.76
N TYR A 105 -22.20 9.12 -17.71
CA TYR A 105 -21.17 8.58 -16.82
C TYR A 105 -21.69 8.12 -15.45
N LYS A 106 -23.02 8.00 -15.25
CA LYS A 106 -23.61 7.74 -13.93
C LYS A 106 -23.13 6.41 -13.31
N GLU A 107 -23.15 5.34 -14.10
CA GLU A 107 -22.78 3.99 -13.69
C GLU A 107 -21.32 3.64 -14.07
N PHE A 108 -20.70 4.48 -14.89
CA PHE A 108 -19.33 4.27 -15.40
C PHE A 108 -18.30 4.17 -14.28
N PHE A 109 -18.28 5.18 -13.39
CA PHE A 109 -17.27 5.24 -12.31
C PHE A 109 -17.40 4.06 -11.34
N ASP A 110 -18.61 3.63 -11.02
CA ASP A 110 -18.87 2.48 -10.15
C ASP A 110 -18.28 1.19 -10.74
N VAL A 111 -18.50 0.96 -12.04
CA VAL A 111 -17.99 -0.24 -12.74
C VAL A 111 -16.48 -0.21 -12.89
N PHE A 112 -15.90 0.94 -13.22
CA PHE A 112 -14.46 1.04 -13.33
C PHE A 112 -13.73 0.97 -11.98
N SER A 113 -14.39 1.32 -10.87
CA SER A 113 -13.90 1.00 -9.53
C SER A 113 -13.82 -0.52 -9.31
N LEU A 114 -14.78 -1.31 -9.80
CA LEU A 114 -14.69 -2.78 -9.76
C LEU A 114 -13.50 -3.33 -10.57
N VAL A 115 -13.19 -2.68 -11.71
CA VAL A 115 -11.98 -3.03 -12.49
C VAL A 115 -10.71 -2.74 -11.68
N CYS A 116 -10.64 -1.60 -10.97
CA CYS A 116 -9.52 -1.30 -10.08
C CYS A 116 -9.43 -2.28 -8.91
N PHE A 117 -10.57 -2.67 -8.33
CA PHE A 117 -10.63 -3.67 -7.26
C PHE A 117 -10.22 -5.06 -7.76
N TRP A 118 -10.48 -5.39 -9.03
CA TRP A 118 -9.97 -6.62 -9.60
C TRP A 118 -8.43 -6.62 -9.68
N GLU A 119 -7.83 -5.51 -10.13
CA GLU A 119 -6.38 -5.35 -10.14
C GLU A 119 -5.78 -5.44 -8.73
N LEU A 120 -6.45 -4.81 -7.76
CA LEU A 120 -6.08 -4.87 -6.35
C LEU A 120 -6.12 -6.30 -5.82
N TYR A 121 -7.19 -7.03 -6.17
CA TYR A 121 -7.35 -8.44 -5.86
C TYR A 121 -6.25 -9.32 -6.46
N ASP A 122 -5.87 -9.05 -7.70
CA ASP A 122 -4.79 -9.74 -8.41
C ASP A 122 -3.39 -9.26 -7.97
N LYS A 123 -3.35 -8.37 -6.94
CA LYS A 123 -2.14 -7.77 -6.35
C LYS A 123 -1.33 -6.91 -7.32
N ASN A 124 -1.96 -6.41 -8.36
CA ASN A 124 -1.37 -5.48 -9.31
C ASN A 124 -1.54 -4.04 -8.79
N TYR A 125 -0.95 -3.72 -7.65
CA TYR A 125 -1.16 -2.47 -6.91
C TYR A 125 -0.88 -1.22 -7.74
N ASP A 126 0.19 -1.22 -8.53
CA ASP A 126 0.57 -0.09 -9.38
C ASP A 126 -0.45 0.12 -10.50
N SER A 127 -0.89 -0.94 -11.16
CA SER A 127 -1.95 -0.89 -12.18
C SER A 127 -3.27 -0.41 -11.59
N ALA A 128 -3.64 -0.91 -10.40
CA ALA A 128 -4.84 -0.48 -9.70
C ALA A 128 -4.79 1.02 -9.38
N LEU A 129 -3.66 1.51 -8.88
CA LEU A 129 -3.48 2.91 -8.51
C LEU A 129 -3.45 3.83 -9.75
N ASP A 130 -2.79 3.42 -10.83
CA ASP A 130 -2.80 4.17 -12.10
C ASP A 130 -4.22 4.30 -12.66
N LYS A 131 -4.97 3.20 -12.73
CA LYS A 131 -6.36 3.20 -13.17
C LYS A 131 -7.25 4.07 -12.28
N ALA A 132 -7.09 4.00 -10.95
CA ALA A 132 -7.86 4.80 -10.01
C ALA A 132 -7.53 6.29 -10.13
N ASN A 133 -6.26 6.66 -10.35
CA ASN A 133 -5.85 8.04 -10.60
C ASN A 133 -6.43 8.57 -11.94
N ARG A 134 -6.47 7.74 -12.99
CA ARG A 134 -7.14 8.12 -14.26
C ARG A 134 -8.61 8.35 -14.06
N LEU A 135 -9.30 7.50 -13.27
CA LEU A 135 -10.71 7.73 -12.92
C LEU A 135 -10.90 9.05 -12.19
N TYR A 136 -10.03 9.36 -11.24
CA TYR A 136 -10.04 10.62 -10.51
C TYR A 136 -9.89 11.83 -11.45
N LEU A 137 -8.90 11.81 -12.35
CA LEU A 137 -8.68 12.88 -13.30
C LEU A 137 -9.89 13.06 -14.24
N MET A 138 -10.41 11.96 -14.76
CA MET A 138 -11.61 11.98 -15.61
C MET A 138 -12.84 12.53 -14.86
N ALA A 139 -13.05 12.09 -13.61
CA ALA A 139 -14.14 12.60 -12.79
C ALA A 139 -14.01 14.11 -12.52
N LYS A 140 -12.78 14.59 -12.33
CA LYS A 140 -12.46 15.99 -12.12
C LYS A 140 -12.71 16.82 -13.38
N ASP A 141 -12.25 16.35 -14.53
CA ASP A 141 -12.44 17.04 -15.83
C ASP A 141 -13.91 17.13 -16.22
N LEU A 142 -14.69 16.08 -15.92
CA LEU A 142 -16.15 16.04 -16.14
C LEU A 142 -16.95 16.75 -15.05
N ASN A 143 -16.30 17.31 -14.03
CA ASN A 143 -16.92 17.88 -12.83
C ASN A 143 -17.98 16.94 -12.21
N ASN A 144 -17.68 15.62 -12.19
CA ASN A 144 -18.58 14.57 -11.74
C ASN A 144 -18.30 14.21 -10.28
N THR A 145 -19.11 14.74 -9.36
CA THR A 145 -18.95 14.53 -7.92
C THR A 145 -19.05 13.05 -7.53
N ASN A 146 -19.95 12.26 -8.15
CA ASN A 146 -20.07 10.83 -7.87
C ASN A 146 -18.80 10.07 -8.32
N GLY A 147 -18.26 10.43 -9.47
CA GLY A 147 -16.99 9.89 -9.95
C GLY A 147 -15.82 10.23 -9.03
N LEU A 148 -15.77 11.45 -8.50
CA LEU A 148 -14.76 11.83 -7.50
C LEU A 148 -14.88 11.01 -6.23
N ILE A 149 -16.10 10.81 -5.70
CA ILE A 149 -16.36 10.00 -4.51
C ILE A 149 -15.89 8.54 -4.74
N ALA A 150 -16.28 7.93 -5.86
CA ALA A 150 -15.89 6.58 -6.22
C ALA A 150 -14.36 6.44 -6.40
N SER A 151 -13.72 7.47 -6.98
CA SER A 151 -12.26 7.50 -7.14
C SER A 151 -11.54 7.61 -5.79
N TYR A 152 -12.00 8.48 -4.89
CA TYR A 152 -11.42 8.61 -3.54
C TYR A 152 -11.58 7.34 -2.72
N GLU A 153 -12.74 6.66 -2.80
CA GLU A 153 -12.95 5.35 -2.19
C GLU A 153 -11.93 4.32 -2.72
N THR A 154 -11.83 4.22 -4.05
CA THR A 154 -10.95 3.26 -4.71
C THR A 154 -9.48 3.51 -4.36
N ILE A 155 -9.01 4.75 -4.44
CA ILE A 155 -7.64 5.15 -4.07
C ILE A 155 -7.38 4.86 -2.58
N GLY A 156 -8.34 5.19 -1.71
CA GLY A 156 -8.24 4.92 -0.28
C GLY A 156 -8.07 3.43 0.03
N LEU A 157 -8.86 2.57 -0.62
CA LEU A 157 -8.76 1.12 -0.46
C LEU A 157 -7.42 0.56 -0.97
N ILE A 158 -6.90 1.08 -2.09
CA ILE A 158 -5.57 0.71 -2.59
C ILE A 158 -4.49 1.11 -1.57
N TYR A 159 -4.58 2.31 -0.99
CA TYR A 159 -3.64 2.73 0.06
C TYR A 159 -3.76 1.87 1.32
N MET A 160 -4.96 1.47 1.71
CA MET A 160 -5.19 0.59 2.86
C MET A 160 -4.53 -0.78 2.66
N GLU A 161 -4.70 -1.39 1.48
CA GLU A 161 -4.10 -2.67 1.13
C GLU A 161 -2.58 -2.63 0.98
N THR A 162 -2.05 -1.47 0.64
CA THR A 162 -0.60 -1.23 0.57
C THR A 162 -0.02 -0.71 1.88
N PHE A 163 -0.76 -0.83 3.00
CA PHE A 163 -0.37 -0.41 4.35
C PHE A 163 -0.09 1.10 4.51
N ARG A 164 -0.54 1.92 3.58
CA ARG A 164 -0.41 3.38 3.58
C ARG A 164 -1.63 4.00 4.25
N TYR A 165 -1.82 3.70 5.53
CA TYR A 165 -3.04 4.05 6.25
C TYR A 165 -3.28 5.56 6.40
N VAL A 166 -2.23 6.37 6.46
CA VAL A 166 -2.36 7.84 6.57
C VAL A 166 -2.93 8.42 5.29
N GLU A 167 -2.42 7.99 4.15
CA GLU A 167 -2.91 8.40 2.84
C GLU A 167 -4.32 7.84 2.57
N ALA A 168 -4.60 6.63 3.04
CA ALA A 168 -5.94 6.04 2.98
C ALA A 168 -6.96 6.90 3.73
N ILE A 169 -6.66 7.29 4.98
CA ILE A 169 -7.51 8.16 5.79
C ILE A 169 -7.75 9.49 5.08
N LYS A 170 -6.72 10.10 4.50
CA LYS A 170 -6.87 11.35 3.75
C LYS A 170 -7.83 11.18 2.58
N SER A 171 -7.65 10.13 1.77
CA SER A 171 -8.52 9.85 0.63
C SER A 171 -9.97 9.62 1.06
N PHE A 172 -10.19 8.82 2.11
CA PHE A 172 -11.53 8.55 2.60
C PHE A 172 -12.20 9.80 3.19
N LYS A 173 -11.46 10.69 3.85
CA LYS A 173 -11.99 11.97 4.36
C LYS A 173 -12.45 12.89 3.22
N GLU A 174 -11.66 13.01 2.15
CA GLU A 174 -12.04 13.78 0.96
C GLU A 174 -13.33 13.21 0.32
N GLY A 175 -13.44 11.88 0.20
CA GLY A 175 -14.64 11.23 -0.30
C GLY A 175 -15.85 11.43 0.60
N LEU A 176 -15.68 11.33 1.91
CA LEU A 176 -16.71 11.57 2.92
C LEU A 176 -17.22 13.01 2.89
N ASP A 177 -16.31 13.98 2.80
CA ASP A 177 -16.68 15.40 2.76
C ASP A 177 -17.47 15.74 1.49
N LEU A 178 -17.09 15.19 0.34
CA LEU A 178 -17.85 15.33 -0.89
C LEU A 178 -19.24 14.69 -0.77
N GLN A 179 -19.34 13.53 -0.12
CA GLN A 179 -20.62 12.83 0.10
C GLN A 179 -21.54 13.65 1.01
N ARG A 180 -21.01 14.32 2.04
CA ARG A 180 -21.77 15.21 2.93
C ARG A 180 -22.28 16.46 2.24
N GLN A 181 -21.53 16.98 1.28
CA GLN A 181 -21.90 18.18 0.53
C GLN A 181 -22.95 17.92 -0.56
N GLN A 182 -23.28 16.66 -0.85
CA GLN A 182 -24.31 16.36 -1.84
C GLN A 182 -25.70 16.84 -1.39
N LYS A 183 -26.54 17.26 -2.34
CA LYS A 183 -27.91 17.70 -2.08
C LYS A 183 -28.77 16.62 -1.42
N ASN A 184 -28.50 15.35 -1.76
CA ASN A 184 -29.13 14.17 -1.17
C ASN A 184 -28.03 13.22 -0.70
N PRO A 185 -27.42 13.45 0.47
CA PRO A 185 -26.31 12.63 0.95
C PRO A 185 -26.81 11.21 1.26
N ARG A 186 -26.04 10.22 0.83
CA ARG A 186 -26.33 8.80 1.11
C ARG A 186 -25.65 8.40 2.40
N TYR A 187 -26.43 8.19 3.45
CA TYR A 187 -25.91 7.84 4.78
C TYR A 187 -25.10 6.54 4.78
N ALA A 188 -25.53 5.55 4.01
CA ALA A 188 -24.83 4.29 3.86
C ALA A 188 -23.38 4.48 3.37
N TYR A 189 -23.14 5.36 2.39
CA TYR A 189 -21.80 5.68 1.92
C TYR A 189 -20.98 6.46 2.96
N GLN A 190 -21.62 7.37 3.70
CA GLN A 190 -20.93 8.07 4.78
C GLN A 190 -20.46 7.09 5.84
N PHE A 191 -21.31 6.15 6.26
CA PHE A 191 -20.93 5.11 7.20
C PHE A 191 -19.81 4.22 6.65
N GLN A 192 -19.83 3.87 5.38
CA GLN A 192 -18.79 3.09 4.73
C GLN A 192 -17.43 3.79 4.78
N PHE A 193 -17.35 5.07 4.41
CA PHE A 193 -16.13 5.85 4.53
C PHE A 193 -15.64 5.94 5.98
N MET A 194 -16.56 6.16 6.92
CA MET A 194 -16.21 6.20 8.35
C MET A 194 -15.66 4.87 8.84
N SER A 195 -16.21 3.75 8.39
CA SER A 195 -15.71 2.41 8.69
C SER A 195 -14.27 2.22 8.21
N TYR A 196 -13.95 2.59 6.98
CA TYR A 196 -12.59 2.52 6.44
C TYR A 196 -11.60 3.43 7.21
N ILE A 197 -12.06 4.63 7.61
CA ILE A 197 -11.26 5.55 8.42
C ILE A 197 -10.98 4.93 9.80
N ILE A 198 -11.99 4.35 10.46
CA ILE A 198 -11.84 3.69 11.76
C ILE A 198 -10.88 2.51 11.64
N GLU A 199 -11.02 1.65 10.64
CA GLU A 199 -10.12 0.52 10.40
C GLU A 199 -8.68 0.97 10.18
N SER A 200 -8.50 2.04 9.40
CA SER A 200 -7.17 2.61 9.17
C SER A 200 -6.55 3.15 10.46
N TYR A 201 -7.33 3.84 11.29
CA TYR A 201 -6.86 4.30 12.62
C TYR A 201 -6.59 3.13 13.59
N LEU A 202 -7.35 2.04 13.53
CA LEU A 202 -7.08 0.82 14.31
C LEU A 202 -5.70 0.23 13.96
N LYS A 203 -5.34 0.20 12.69
CA LYS A 203 -4.01 -0.26 12.24
C LYS A 203 -2.89 0.69 12.70
N LEU A 204 -3.16 2.00 12.77
CA LEU A 204 -2.24 3.01 13.29
C LEU A 204 -2.23 3.07 14.83
N LYS A 205 -3.16 2.38 15.52
CA LYS A 205 -3.37 2.43 16.99
C LYS A 205 -3.65 3.85 17.50
N ASP A 206 -4.28 4.68 16.69
CA ASP A 206 -4.66 6.06 17.05
C ASP A 206 -6.01 6.06 17.78
N TYR A 207 -5.97 5.69 19.03
CA TYR A 207 -7.17 5.51 19.87
C TYR A 207 -7.98 6.79 20.11
N LYS A 208 -7.35 7.96 19.98
CA LYS A 208 -8.04 9.25 20.11
C LYS A 208 -8.98 9.43 18.91
N ASN A 209 -8.43 9.39 17.71
CA ASN A 209 -9.21 9.59 16.49
C ASN A 209 -10.23 8.46 16.27
N ILE A 210 -9.94 7.22 16.69
CA ILE A 210 -10.93 6.12 16.67
C ILE A 210 -12.17 6.51 17.48
N LYS A 211 -12.02 6.99 18.71
CA LYS A 211 -13.15 7.36 19.57
C LYS A 211 -13.99 8.49 18.98
N GLU A 212 -13.34 9.49 18.42
CA GLU A 212 -14.02 10.60 17.74
C GLU A 212 -14.86 10.09 16.56
N CYS A 213 -14.26 9.26 15.69
CA CYS A 213 -14.96 8.67 14.55
C CYS A 213 -16.09 7.71 14.97
N LEU A 214 -15.89 6.90 16.02
CA LEU A 214 -16.94 6.03 16.55
C LEU A 214 -18.13 6.84 17.07
N THR A 215 -17.88 7.93 17.81
CA THR A 215 -18.95 8.81 18.31
C THR A 215 -19.75 9.39 17.15
N GLU A 216 -19.07 9.88 16.11
CA GLU A 216 -19.71 10.41 14.91
C GLU A 216 -20.50 9.33 14.16
N ALA A 217 -19.98 8.09 14.07
CA ALA A 217 -20.66 6.98 13.41
C ALA A 217 -21.95 6.55 14.15
N TYR A 218 -21.95 6.55 15.48
CA TYR A 218 -23.18 6.31 16.26
C TYR A 218 -24.21 7.41 16.03
N GLN A 219 -23.80 8.68 16.02
CA GLN A 219 -24.71 9.81 15.72
C GLN A 219 -25.28 9.71 14.30
N LEU A 220 -24.47 9.26 13.34
CA LEU A 220 -24.95 9.06 11.97
C LEU A 220 -26.03 7.98 11.91
N ILE A 221 -25.85 6.85 12.61
CA ILE A 221 -26.88 5.78 12.67
C ILE A 221 -28.17 6.30 13.26
N GLU A 222 -28.11 7.04 14.36
CA GLU A 222 -29.29 7.62 15.02
C GLU A 222 -30.04 8.58 14.07
N GLN A 223 -29.33 9.39 13.30
CA GLN A 223 -29.93 10.25 12.27
C GLN A 223 -30.57 9.43 11.14
N CYS A 224 -29.93 8.33 10.74
CA CYS A 224 -30.46 7.47 9.68
C CYS A 224 -31.75 6.77 10.07
N GLU A 225 -31.83 6.25 11.28
CA GLU A 225 -33.04 5.56 11.78
C GLU A 225 -34.27 6.48 11.76
N GLN A 226 -34.06 7.79 11.96
CA GLN A 226 -35.14 8.77 11.90
C GLN A 226 -35.57 9.12 10.48
N THR A 227 -34.68 8.98 9.50
CA THR A 227 -34.87 9.50 8.13
C THR A 227 -35.03 8.41 7.09
N GLU A 228 -34.38 7.25 7.24
CA GLU A 228 -34.30 6.20 6.23
C GLU A 228 -34.62 4.82 6.83
N LYS A 229 -35.90 4.41 6.75
CA LYS A 229 -36.37 3.13 7.33
C LYS A 229 -35.70 1.86 6.81
N SER A 230 -35.02 1.94 5.66
CA SER A 230 -34.31 0.80 5.04
C SER A 230 -32.83 0.75 5.41
N PHE A 231 -32.36 1.67 6.25
CA PHE A 231 -30.96 1.68 6.67
C PHE A 231 -30.64 0.46 7.57
N PRO A 232 -29.56 -0.30 7.29
CA PRO A 232 -29.26 -1.53 8.03
C PRO A 232 -28.56 -1.23 9.38
N SER A 233 -29.28 -0.57 10.30
CA SER A 233 -28.74 -0.12 11.59
C SER A 233 -28.11 -1.25 12.39
N ASP A 234 -28.77 -2.42 12.49
CA ASP A 234 -28.26 -3.55 13.26
C ASP A 234 -26.89 -4.03 12.76
N ARG A 235 -26.72 -4.08 11.44
CA ARG A 235 -25.44 -4.42 10.82
C ARG A 235 -24.35 -3.39 11.19
N CYS A 236 -24.68 -2.12 11.11
CA CYS A 236 -23.77 -1.03 11.42
C CYS A 236 -23.39 -1.03 12.90
N LEU A 237 -24.36 -1.22 13.80
CA LEU A 237 -24.13 -1.29 15.25
C LEU A 237 -23.30 -2.52 15.62
N TRP A 238 -23.53 -3.65 14.96
CA TRP A 238 -22.68 -4.83 15.13
C TRP A 238 -21.24 -4.54 14.77
N LEU A 239 -21.00 -3.91 13.61
CA LEU A 239 -19.66 -3.54 13.14
C LEU A 239 -18.97 -2.54 14.08
N LEU A 240 -19.68 -1.49 14.53
CA LEU A 240 -19.14 -0.53 15.52
C LEU A 240 -18.78 -1.19 16.84
N SER A 241 -19.57 -2.17 17.27
CA SER A 241 -19.26 -2.97 18.46
C SER A 241 -17.95 -3.74 18.27
N CYS A 242 -17.73 -4.31 17.09
CA CYS A 242 -16.47 -5.00 16.75
C CYS A 242 -15.26 -4.05 16.81
N TYR A 243 -15.37 -2.84 16.28
CA TYR A 243 -14.31 -1.82 16.36
C TYR A 243 -13.99 -1.42 17.81
N ASN A 244 -15.00 -1.26 18.64
CA ASN A 244 -14.81 -0.99 20.07
C ASN A 244 -14.13 -2.17 20.77
N ILE A 245 -14.53 -3.42 20.48
CA ILE A 245 -13.87 -4.61 21.04
C ILE A 245 -12.40 -4.61 20.64
N GLU A 246 -12.06 -4.47 19.34
CA GLU A 246 -10.68 -4.46 18.86
C GLU A 246 -9.87 -3.35 19.54
N MET A 247 -10.41 -2.14 19.61
CA MET A 247 -9.77 -0.99 20.27
C MET A 247 -9.47 -1.26 21.74
N TYR A 248 -10.45 -1.76 22.52
CA TYR A 248 -10.24 -1.98 23.95
C TYR A 248 -9.40 -3.21 24.26
N VAL A 249 -9.47 -4.25 23.43
CA VAL A 249 -8.54 -5.39 23.51
C VAL A 249 -7.12 -4.95 23.25
N ALA A 250 -6.88 -4.13 22.23
CA ALA A 250 -5.55 -3.59 21.95
C ALA A 250 -5.01 -2.68 23.07
N GLN A 251 -5.89 -2.00 23.81
CA GLN A 251 -5.53 -1.21 25.00
C GLN A 251 -5.44 -2.05 26.30
N GLN A 252 -5.62 -3.36 26.25
CA GLN A 252 -5.61 -4.24 27.41
C GLN A 252 -6.69 -3.90 28.45
N MET A 253 -7.87 -3.48 28.00
CA MET A 253 -9.01 -3.06 28.85
C MET A 253 -10.19 -4.05 28.72
N PRO A 254 -10.08 -5.29 29.26
CA PRO A 254 -11.07 -6.34 29.05
C PRO A 254 -12.47 -5.96 29.57
N ASN A 255 -12.58 -5.26 30.70
CA ASN A 255 -13.88 -4.85 31.26
C ASN A 255 -14.64 -3.89 30.34
N LYS A 256 -13.93 -3.05 29.57
CA LYS A 256 -14.58 -2.17 28.58
C LYS A 256 -14.92 -2.94 27.31
N ALA A 257 -14.09 -3.88 26.88
CA ALA A 257 -14.37 -4.74 25.74
C ALA A 257 -15.58 -5.63 25.99
N GLU A 258 -15.78 -6.13 27.22
CA GLU A 258 -16.91 -6.98 27.61
C GLU A 258 -18.26 -6.33 27.33
N ALA A 259 -18.40 -5.05 27.62
CA ALA A 259 -19.64 -4.33 27.36
C ALA A 259 -20.03 -4.39 25.86
N TYR A 260 -19.03 -4.30 24.97
CA TYR A 260 -19.25 -4.35 23.52
C TYR A 260 -19.36 -5.78 22.98
N ILE A 261 -18.81 -6.79 23.67
CA ILE A 261 -19.11 -8.20 23.38
C ILE A 261 -20.61 -8.47 23.60
N ILE A 262 -21.14 -8.04 24.76
CA ILE A 262 -22.56 -8.19 25.10
C ILE A 262 -23.46 -7.41 24.12
N GLU A 263 -23.00 -6.22 23.73
CA GLU A 263 -23.73 -5.41 22.74
C GLU A 263 -23.74 -6.09 21.36
N ALA A 264 -22.60 -6.58 20.88
CA ALA A 264 -22.48 -7.27 19.61
C ALA A 264 -23.34 -8.57 19.54
N GLU A 265 -23.52 -9.26 20.66
CA GLU A 265 -24.35 -10.48 20.73
C GLU A 265 -25.82 -10.23 20.36
N LYS A 266 -26.31 -9.01 20.53
CA LYS A 266 -27.70 -8.65 20.15
C LYS A 266 -27.90 -8.71 18.62
N TYR A 267 -26.85 -8.55 17.84
CA TYR A 267 -26.90 -8.41 16.39
C TYR A 267 -26.44 -9.67 15.64
N THR A 268 -26.19 -10.77 16.34
CA THR A 268 -25.73 -12.04 15.72
C THR A 268 -26.76 -12.70 14.82
N HIS A 269 -28.01 -12.20 14.81
CA HIS A 269 -29.07 -12.61 13.89
C HIS A 269 -28.94 -11.98 12.50
N VAL A 270 -28.07 -10.96 12.35
CA VAL A 270 -27.82 -10.30 11.07
C VAL A 270 -26.98 -11.23 10.19
N ASP A 271 -27.47 -11.53 9.00
CA ASP A 271 -26.76 -12.35 8.01
C ASP A 271 -25.77 -11.49 7.22
N ASP A 272 -24.61 -11.23 7.84
CA ASP A 272 -23.49 -10.55 7.19
C ASP A 272 -22.19 -11.32 7.45
N PHE A 273 -21.70 -11.96 6.41
CA PHE A 273 -20.52 -12.81 6.46
C PHE A 273 -19.25 -12.07 6.93
N TYR A 274 -19.07 -10.83 6.49
CA TYR A 274 -17.88 -10.03 6.86
C TYR A 274 -17.92 -9.71 8.37
N VAL A 275 -19.02 -9.12 8.83
CA VAL A 275 -19.15 -8.72 10.25
C VAL A 275 -19.13 -9.94 11.15
N PHE A 276 -19.72 -11.07 10.72
CA PHE A 276 -19.63 -12.35 11.42
C PHE A 276 -18.17 -12.81 11.60
N CYS A 277 -17.39 -12.82 10.54
CA CYS A 277 -15.97 -13.21 10.62
C CYS A 277 -15.18 -12.24 11.51
N TYR A 278 -15.39 -10.95 11.33
CA TYR A 278 -14.72 -9.92 12.11
C TYR A 278 -15.08 -10.02 13.59
N TYR A 279 -16.37 -10.13 13.93
CA TYR A 279 -16.84 -10.30 15.29
C TYR A 279 -16.21 -11.51 15.98
N ASN A 280 -16.15 -12.65 15.31
CA ASN A 280 -15.59 -13.85 15.90
C ASN A 280 -14.07 -13.72 16.12
N LEU A 281 -13.33 -13.06 15.22
CA LEU A 281 -11.88 -12.82 15.40
C LEU A 281 -11.60 -11.83 16.54
N VAL A 282 -12.33 -10.71 16.63
CA VAL A 282 -12.11 -9.75 17.74
C VAL A 282 -12.58 -10.32 19.07
N SER A 283 -13.64 -11.13 19.07
CA SER A 283 -14.09 -11.88 20.25
C SER A 283 -13.06 -12.92 20.71
N ALA A 284 -12.42 -13.60 19.76
CA ALA A 284 -11.32 -14.52 20.07
C ALA A 284 -10.15 -13.79 20.73
N SER A 285 -9.78 -12.60 20.23
CA SER A 285 -8.76 -11.75 20.84
C SER A 285 -9.15 -11.33 22.27
N TYR A 286 -10.42 -11.00 22.50
CA TYR A 286 -10.94 -10.70 23.83
C TYR A 286 -10.83 -11.91 24.78
N TYR A 287 -11.26 -13.10 24.34
CA TYR A 287 -11.13 -14.31 25.17
C TYR A 287 -9.68 -14.73 25.39
N GLN A 288 -8.80 -14.49 24.42
CA GLN A 288 -7.35 -14.66 24.58
C GLN A 288 -6.79 -13.75 25.68
N LEU A 289 -7.19 -12.47 25.68
CA LEU A 289 -6.79 -11.52 26.72
C LEU A 289 -7.20 -11.94 28.12
N LEU A 290 -8.36 -12.66 28.24
CA LEU A 290 -8.84 -13.23 29.48
C LEU A 290 -8.23 -14.59 29.84
N GLY A 291 -7.34 -15.15 29.02
CA GLY A 291 -6.79 -16.50 29.17
C GLY A 291 -7.81 -17.64 28.91
N LYS A 292 -8.99 -17.33 28.34
CA LYS A 292 -10.05 -18.29 28.05
C LYS A 292 -9.85 -18.93 26.66
N TYR A 293 -8.76 -19.64 26.49
CA TYR A 293 -8.30 -20.14 25.18
C TYR A 293 -9.30 -21.07 24.48
N THR A 294 -10.05 -21.89 25.22
CA THR A 294 -11.08 -22.77 24.64
C THR A 294 -12.15 -21.94 23.90
N ARG A 295 -12.70 -20.92 24.56
CA ARG A 295 -13.71 -20.04 23.96
C ARG A 295 -13.14 -19.24 22.78
N ALA A 296 -11.88 -18.81 22.89
CA ALA A 296 -11.20 -18.13 21.78
C ALA A 296 -11.07 -19.05 20.56
N LEU A 297 -10.69 -20.32 20.79
CA LEU A 297 -10.58 -21.33 19.73
C LEU A 297 -11.95 -21.65 19.09
N ASP A 298 -13.00 -21.73 19.87
CA ASP A 298 -14.36 -21.94 19.33
C ASP A 298 -14.76 -20.81 18.36
N LYS A 299 -14.47 -19.55 18.74
CA LYS A 299 -14.73 -18.39 17.88
C LYS A 299 -13.93 -18.44 16.57
N VAL A 300 -12.64 -18.78 16.65
CA VAL A 300 -11.79 -18.90 15.43
C VAL A 300 -12.22 -20.09 14.57
N ASN A 301 -12.61 -21.22 15.19
CA ASN A 301 -13.11 -22.37 14.45
C ASN A 301 -14.42 -22.06 13.72
N SER A 302 -15.31 -21.24 14.29
CA SER A 302 -16.52 -20.77 13.60
C SER A 302 -16.18 -19.98 12.33
N VAL A 303 -15.13 -19.16 12.35
CA VAL A 303 -14.63 -18.47 11.15
C VAL A 303 -14.08 -19.47 10.13
N LEU A 304 -13.28 -20.43 10.58
CA LEU A 304 -12.67 -21.42 9.68
C LEU A 304 -13.70 -22.38 9.07
N SER A 305 -14.81 -22.67 9.75
CA SER A 305 -15.89 -23.49 9.18
C SER A 305 -16.57 -22.78 8.00
N GLU A 306 -16.71 -21.46 8.05
CA GLU A 306 -17.33 -20.67 7.01
C GLU A 306 -16.37 -20.28 5.88
N THR A 307 -15.13 -19.86 6.24
CA THR A 307 -14.14 -19.38 5.27
C THR A 307 -13.35 -20.51 4.62
N GLY A 308 -13.35 -21.69 5.19
CA GLY A 308 -12.45 -22.81 4.85
C GLY A 308 -11.11 -22.71 5.59
N ASN A 309 -10.42 -23.86 5.60
CA ASN A 309 -9.21 -24.06 6.40
C ASN A 309 -7.95 -23.34 5.88
N ASP A 310 -8.09 -22.38 4.97
CA ASP A 310 -6.96 -21.64 4.37
C ASP A 310 -7.06 -20.13 4.59
N TYR A 311 -8.00 -19.66 5.41
CA TYR A 311 -8.12 -18.26 5.77
C TYR A 311 -7.01 -17.86 6.74
N LEU A 312 -6.00 -17.20 6.22
CA LEU A 312 -4.73 -16.91 6.90
C LEU A 312 -4.88 -16.15 8.24
N PRO A 313 -5.72 -15.10 8.37
CA PRO A 313 -5.88 -14.41 9.66
C PRO A 313 -6.39 -15.34 10.77
N ALA A 314 -7.38 -16.18 10.48
CA ALA A 314 -7.91 -17.14 11.45
C ALA A 314 -6.92 -18.28 11.75
N LEU A 315 -6.19 -18.76 10.74
CA LEU A 315 -5.14 -19.79 10.96
C LEU A 315 -4.03 -19.27 11.87
N LYS A 316 -3.55 -18.06 11.62
CA LYS A 316 -2.51 -17.42 12.44
C LYS A 316 -2.98 -17.27 13.89
N MET A 317 -4.18 -16.74 14.07
CA MET A 317 -4.78 -16.59 15.41
C MET A 317 -4.98 -17.94 16.10
N LYS A 318 -5.46 -18.96 15.40
CA LYS A 318 -5.61 -20.32 15.93
C LYS A 318 -4.27 -20.91 16.39
N ALA A 319 -3.22 -20.74 15.60
CA ALA A 319 -1.89 -21.21 15.97
C ALA A 319 -1.37 -20.52 17.24
N GLU A 320 -1.58 -19.21 17.35
CA GLU A 320 -1.21 -18.42 18.52
C GLU A 320 -1.98 -18.84 19.79
N LEU A 321 -3.29 -19.07 19.65
CA LEU A 321 -4.15 -19.55 20.74
C LEU A 321 -3.75 -20.96 21.21
N LEU A 322 -3.43 -21.88 20.30
CA LEU A 322 -2.98 -23.22 20.61
C LEU A 322 -1.63 -23.19 21.34
N LEU A 323 -0.72 -22.32 20.91
CA LEU A 323 0.58 -22.13 21.58
C LEU A 323 0.36 -21.65 23.01
N ASN A 324 -0.49 -20.63 23.22
CA ASN A 324 -0.80 -20.11 24.55
C ASN A 324 -1.57 -21.12 25.42
N ALA A 325 -2.31 -22.05 24.80
CA ALA A 325 -3.00 -23.16 25.47
C ALA A 325 -2.09 -24.36 25.77
N GLY A 326 -0.78 -24.29 25.44
CA GLY A 326 0.19 -25.36 25.67
C GLY A 326 0.12 -26.53 24.69
N LYS A 327 -0.47 -26.32 23.50
CA LYS A 327 -0.59 -27.30 22.42
C LYS A 327 0.42 -27.00 21.30
N GLU A 328 1.69 -27.06 21.64
CA GLU A 328 2.80 -26.59 20.81
C GLU A 328 2.87 -27.34 19.46
N GLN A 329 2.57 -28.64 19.46
CA GLN A 329 2.63 -29.46 18.24
C GLN A 329 1.55 -29.07 17.22
N GLU A 330 0.32 -28.86 17.70
CA GLU A 330 -0.79 -28.40 16.84
C GLU A 330 -0.52 -26.97 16.32
N ALA A 331 0.01 -26.10 17.18
CA ALA A 331 0.39 -24.74 16.81
C ALA A 331 1.46 -24.72 15.72
N ALA A 332 2.50 -25.54 15.85
CA ALA A 332 3.58 -25.63 14.85
C ALA A 332 3.10 -26.10 13.49
N GLN A 333 2.18 -27.08 13.44
CA GLN A 333 1.58 -27.53 12.19
C GLN A 333 0.81 -26.39 11.48
N LEU A 334 0.08 -25.57 12.25
CA LEU A 334 -0.65 -24.44 11.70
C LEU A 334 0.28 -23.30 11.27
N TYR A 335 1.35 -23.04 12.01
CA TYR A 335 2.37 -22.07 11.58
C TYR A 335 3.04 -22.52 10.28
N HIS A 336 3.41 -23.80 10.19
CA HIS A 336 3.96 -24.35 8.94
C HIS A 336 2.98 -24.21 7.77
N LYS A 337 1.70 -24.54 8.00
CA LYS A 337 0.65 -24.35 6.98
C LYS A 337 0.52 -22.88 6.59
N SER A 338 0.53 -21.95 7.55
CA SER A 338 0.43 -20.50 7.30
C SER A 338 1.62 -19.98 6.49
N ILE A 339 2.83 -20.48 6.78
CA ILE A 339 4.05 -20.13 6.03
C ILE A 339 3.94 -20.61 4.59
N ASN A 340 3.53 -21.86 4.37
CA ASN A 340 3.35 -22.39 3.02
C ASN A 340 2.31 -21.58 2.21
N LEU A 341 1.24 -21.09 2.86
CA LEU A 341 0.26 -20.22 2.25
C LEU A 341 0.84 -18.84 1.92
N ILE A 342 1.64 -18.27 2.81
CA ILE A 342 2.35 -17.01 2.59
C ILE A 342 3.36 -17.16 1.45
N ASP A 343 4.17 -18.23 1.48
CA ASP A 343 5.20 -18.47 0.48
C ASP A 343 4.59 -18.69 -0.92
N SER A 344 3.49 -19.45 -1.02
CA SER A 344 2.78 -19.61 -2.28
C SER A 344 2.23 -18.29 -2.82
N THR A 345 1.68 -17.44 -1.95
CA THR A 345 1.16 -16.11 -2.33
C THR A 345 2.26 -15.11 -2.63
N TYR A 346 3.39 -15.20 -1.93
CA TYR A 346 4.55 -14.34 -2.14
C TYR A 346 5.28 -14.69 -3.44
N ASN A 347 5.49 -15.98 -3.71
CA ASN A 347 6.09 -16.46 -4.95
C ASN A 347 5.23 -16.13 -6.18
N GLU A 348 3.90 -16.22 -6.06
CA GLU A 348 2.98 -15.80 -7.11
C GLU A 348 3.06 -14.29 -7.38
N SER A 349 3.08 -13.47 -6.33
CA SER A 349 3.23 -12.01 -6.44
C SER A 349 4.59 -11.60 -7.00
N LEU A 350 5.67 -12.21 -6.51
CA LEU A 350 7.02 -11.97 -7.00
C LEU A 350 7.19 -12.42 -8.45
N SER A 351 6.63 -13.57 -8.81
CA SER A 351 6.63 -14.07 -10.20
C SER A 351 5.88 -13.13 -11.14
N LYS A 352 4.73 -12.56 -10.70
CA LYS A 352 3.99 -11.55 -11.45
C LYS A 352 4.80 -10.26 -11.62
N GLN A 353 5.43 -9.76 -10.55
CA GLN A 353 6.28 -8.56 -10.62
C GLN A 353 7.50 -8.78 -11.54
N ILE A 354 8.13 -9.95 -11.46
CA ILE A 354 9.25 -10.32 -12.36
C ILE A 354 8.77 -10.39 -13.82
N ASN A 355 7.59 -10.96 -14.07
CA ASN A 355 7.02 -11.01 -15.40
C ASN A 355 6.62 -9.62 -15.91
N GLN A 356 6.09 -8.75 -15.07
CA GLN A 356 5.81 -7.35 -15.42
C GLN A 356 7.09 -6.58 -15.72
N LEU A 357 8.14 -6.72 -14.90
CA LEU A 357 9.45 -6.12 -15.16
C LEU A 357 10.08 -6.66 -16.45
N ARG A 358 9.91 -7.95 -16.74
CA ARG A 358 10.33 -8.54 -18.02
C ARG A 358 9.55 -7.93 -19.19
N THR A 359 8.23 -7.80 -19.06
CA THR A 359 7.39 -7.22 -20.11
C THR A 359 7.75 -5.75 -20.36
N ILE A 360 7.95 -4.96 -19.28
CA ILE A 360 8.42 -3.57 -19.39
C ILE A 360 9.80 -3.52 -20.07
N HIS A 361 10.72 -4.37 -19.65
CA HIS A 361 12.04 -4.43 -20.25
C HIS A 361 12.02 -4.86 -21.73
N GLU A 362 11.12 -5.79 -22.09
CA GLU A 362 10.92 -6.17 -23.49
C GLU A 362 10.25 -5.07 -24.31
N VAL A 363 9.31 -4.32 -23.73
CA VAL A 363 8.69 -3.15 -24.36
C VAL A 363 9.73 -2.03 -24.55
N ASP A 364 10.51 -1.71 -23.51
CA ASP A 364 11.60 -0.72 -23.62
C ASP A 364 12.65 -1.13 -24.65
N LYS A 365 12.96 -2.43 -24.73
CA LYS A 365 13.87 -2.98 -25.73
C LYS A 365 13.31 -2.90 -27.15
N LEU A 366 11.98 -3.14 -27.30
CA LEU A 366 11.29 -2.98 -28.57
C LEU A 366 11.16 -1.51 -28.98
N GLU A 367 10.91 -0.61 -28.04
CA GLU A 367 10.92 0.84 -28.30
C GLU A 367 12.31 1.34 -28.71
N LEU A 368 13.36 0.90 -28.00
CA LEU A 368 14.74 1.20 -28.39
C LEU A 368 15.05 0.66 -29.79
N ARG A 369 14.63 -0.54 -30.08
CA ARG A 369 14.83 -1.16 -31.40
C ARG A 369 14.02 -0.47 -32.51
N ASN A 370 12.80 -0.02 -32.19
CA ASN A 370 12.01 0.78 -33.11
C ASN A 370 12.64 2.15 -33.35
N LYS A 371 13.16 2.80 -32.33
CA LYS A 371 13.94 4.04 -32.46
C LYS A 371 15.24 3.85 -33.26
N GLU A 372 15.92 2.72 -33.10
CA GLU A 372 17.07 2.36 -33.93
C GLU A 372 16.65 2.16 -35.39
N ILE A 373 15.54 1.47 -35.66
CA ILE A 373 14.99 1.26 -37.01
C ILE A 373 14.52 2.59 -37.62
N GLU A 374 13.89 3.48 -36.83
CA GLU A 374 13.53 4.83 -37.28
C GLU A 374 14.78 5.67 -37.61
N LEU A 375 15.77 5.62 -36.76
CA LEU A 375 17.07 6.30 -36.99
C LEU A 375 17.80 5.73 -38.23
N GLU A 376 17.76 4.43 -38.44
CA GLU A 376 18.29 3.82 -39.67
C GLU A 376 17.43 4.21 -40.89
N SER A 377 16.13 4.26 -40.77
CA SER A 377 15.21 4.71 -41.84
C SER A 377 15.45 6.19 -42.16
N GLU A 378 15.64 7.05 -41.15
CA GLU A 378 15.99 8.45 -41.35
C GLU A 378 17.39 8.62 -41.98
N LYS A 379 18.39 7.83 -41.54
CA LYS A 379 19.68 7.78 -42.18
C LYS A 379 19.59 7.34 -43.66
N TYR A 380 18.75 6.33 -43.95
CA TYR A 380 18.49 5.89 -45.33
C TYR A 380 17.79 6.98 -46.16
N LYS A 381 16.81 7.67 -45.60
CA LYS A 381 16.18 8.83 -46.24
C LYS A 381 17.17 9.98 -46.46
N LEU A 382 18.02 10.24 -45.47
CA LEU A 382 19.03 11.28 -45.55
C LEU A 382 20.11 10.91 -46.60
N THR A 383 20.51 9.65 -46.69
CA THR A 383 21.45 9.16 -47.72
C THR A 383 20.81 9.15 -49.11
N LEU A 384 19.53 8.81 -49.24
CA LEU A 384 18.78 8.88 -50.51
C LEU A 384 18.58 10.33 -50.97
N THR A 385 18.19 11.21 -50.04
CA THR A 385 18.02 12.64 -50.34
C THR A 385 19.35 13.31 -50.59
N SER A 386 20.43 12.95 -49.88
CA SER A 386 21.79 13.44 -50.18
C SER A 386 22.28 12.90 -51.51
N GLY A 387 21.99 11.66 -51.86
CA GLY A 387 22.30 11.06 -53.16
C GLY A 387 21.53 11.76 -54.32
N LEU A 388 20.28 12.10 -54.13
CA LEU A 388 19.44 12.87 -55.06
C LEU A 388 19.92 14.32 -55.19
N ILE A 389 20.34 14.92 -54.08
CA ILE A 389 20.92 16.28 -54.04
C ILE A 389 22.28 16.27 -54.73
N ILE A 390 23.10 15.27 -54.52
CA ILE A 390 24.39 15.08 -55.21
C ILE A 390 24.18 14.89 -56.70
N LEU A 391 23.18 14.12 -57.12
CA LEU A 391 22.84 13.93 -58.52
C LEU A 391 22.34 15.25 -59.15
N LEU A 392 21.53 15.99 -58.44
CA LEU A 392 21.06 17.30 -58.88
C LEU A 392 22.18 18.34 -58.96
N ILE A 393 23.10 18.31 -57.98
CA ILE A 393 24.29 19.15 -57.96
C ILE A 393 25.26 18.79 -59.10
N LEU A 394 25.38 17.48 -59.42
CA LEU A 394 26.16 17.04 -60.56
C LEU A 394 25.55 17.47 -61.90
N VAL A 395 24.23 17.40 -62.04
CA VAL A 395 23.53 17.93 -63.21
C VAL A 395 23.64 19.45 -63.34
N LEU A 396 23.49 20.17 -62.21
CA LEU A 396 23.71 21.60 -62.14
C LEU A 396 25.19 22.01 -62.38
N ALA A 397 26.14 21.21 -61.84
CA ALA A 397 27.57 21.42 -62.08
C ALA A 397 27.93 21.23 -63.57
N VAL A 398 27.30 20.25 -64.24
CA VAL A 398 27.47 20.05 -65.69
C VAL A 398 26.86 21.24 -66.50
N VAL A 399 25.77 21.79 -66.04
CA VAL A 399 25.14 22.98 -66.65
C VAL A 399 25.92 24.26 -66.33
N CYS A 400 26.43 24.41 -65.07
CA CYS A 400 27.17 25.58 -64.65
C CYS A 400 28.65 25.55 -65.09
N THR A 401 29.26 24.36 -65.35
CA THR A 401 30.67 24.29 -65.90
C THR A 401 30.81 24.92 -67.28
N HIS A 402 29.74 25.09 -68.02
CA HIS A 402 29.73 25.83 -69.28
C HIS A 402 29.56 27.34 -69.08
N TYR A 403 29.02 27.80 -67.95
CA TYR A 403 28.65 29.23 -67.79
C TYR A 403 29.48 30.00 -66.75
N PHE A 404 30.06 29.35 -65.74
CA PHE A 404 30.69 30.09 -64.63
C PHE A 404 32.06 29.57 -64.19
N ARG A 405 32.90 29.23 -65.06
CA ARG A 405 34.21 28.54 -64.82
C ARG A 405 35.26 29.35 -64.05
N ILE A 406 35.13 30.57 -63.72
CA ILE A 406 36.29 31.37 -63.16
C ILE A 406 35.99 32.20 -61.91
N LYS A 407 34.74 32.49 -61.51
CA LYS A 407 34.54 33.56 -60.51
C LYS A 407 33.87 33.08 -59.17
N HIS A 408 33.31 31.91 -59.12
CA HIS A 408 32.47 31.54 -57.92
C HIS A 408 33.08 30.45 -57.00
N ILE A 409 34.11 29.77 -57.42
CA ILE A 409 34.68 28.65 -56.65
C ILE A 409 35.40 29.10 -55.36
N LYS A 410 35.95 30.29 -55.33
CA LYS A 410 36.70 30.76 -54.18
C LYS A 410 35.94 31.17 -52.97
N ASN A 411 34.71 31.70 -53.16
CA ASN A 411 33.87 32.18 -52.05
C ASN A 411 33.00 31.08 -51.37
N GLN A 412 32.72 29.97 -52.07
CA GLN A 412 31.91 28.89 -51.48
C GLN A 412 32.74 27.93 -50.60
N LEU A 413 34.03 27.78 -50.84
CA LEU A 413 34.90 26.93 -50.05
C LEU A 413 35.08 27.45 -48.60
N GLU A 414 35.15 28.78 -48.42
CA GLU A 414 35.32 29.41 -47.11
C GLU A 414 34.05 29.33 -46.22
N ILE A 415 32.86 29.25 -46.84
CA ILE A 415 31.59 29.17 -46.09
C ILE A 415 31.36 27.73 -45.57
N SER A 416 31.64 26.73 -46.42
CA SER A 416 31.50 25.32 -46.08
C SER A 416 32.43 24.86 -44.95
N ASP A 417 33.67 25.42 -44.93
CA ASP A 417 34.65 25.09 -43.87
C ASP A 417 34.25 25.64 -42.49
N LYS A 418 33.51 26.76 -42.45
CA LYS A 418 33.03 27.34 -41.20
C LYS A 418 31.81 26.56 -40.63
N GLU A 419 30.91 26.07 -41.49
CA GLU A 419 29.78 25.26 -41.06
C GLU A 419 30.19 23.87 -40.56
N LEU A 420 31.15 23.24 -41.27
CA LEU A 420 31.66 21.90 -40.86
C LEU A 420 32.35 21.92 -39.50
N LYS A 421 33.02 23.04 -39.13
CA LYS A 421 33.65 23.21 -37.83
C LYS A 421 32.57 23.31 -36.71
N LYS A 422 31.45 23.99 -36.99
CA LYS A 422 30.39 24.20 -36.02
C LYS A 422 29.61 22.92 -35.75
N ASP A 423 29.34 22.11 -36.76
CA ASP A 423 28.66 20.84 -36.62
C ASP A 423 29.51 19.79 -35.90
N LYS A 424 30.80 19.81 -36.10
CA LYS A 424 31.77 18.93 -35.42
C LYS A 424 31.82 19.22 -33.90
N GLU A 425 31.74 20.47 -33.50
CA GLU A 425 31.69 20.86 -32.08
C GLU A 425 30.38 20.40 -31.42
N LEU A 426 29.24 20.54 -32.11
CA LEU A 426 27.92 20.09 -31.60
C LEU A 426 27.87 18.57 -31.44
N LEU A 427 28.41 17.82 -32.37
CA LEU A 427 28.45 16.34 -32.26
C LEU A 427 29.30 15.87 -31.06
N LEU A 428 30.43 16.55 -30.79
CA LEU A 428 31.30 16.20 -29.67
C LEU A 428 30.68 16.46 -28.31
N ILE A 429 29.82 17.49 -28.21
CA ILE A 429 29.08 17.80 -26.99
C ILE A 429 28.01 16.75 -26.74
N SER A 430 27.26 16.35 -27.77
CA SER A 430 26.21 15.33 -27.68
C SER A 430 26.74 13.93 -27.32
N GLU A 431 27.89 13.54 -27.85
CA GLU A 431 28.57 12.28 -27.47
C GLU A 431 28.97 12.26 -26.00
N LYS A 432 29.42 13.41 -25.47
CA LYS A 432 29.83 13.51 -24.07
C LYS A 432 28.66 13.41 -23.11
N GLU A 433 27.54 14.04 -23.44
CA GLU A 433 26.30 13.97 -22.65
C GLU A 433 25.69 12.54 -22.62
N LEU A 434 25.71 11.85 -23.76
CA LEU A 434 25.26 10.48 -23.89
C LEU A 434 26.11 9.49 -23.08
N SER A 435 27.44 9.69 -23.07
CA SER A 435 28.34 8.87 -22.27
C SER A 435 28.10 9.01 -20.77
N ILE A 436 27.83 10.23 -20.28
CA ILE A 436 27.55 10.49 -18.87
C ILE A 436 26.21 9.89 -18.46
N ALA A 437 25.18 9.97 -19.32
CA ALA A 437 23.87 9.38 -19.06
C ALA A 437 23.95 7.85 -19.00
N LYS A 438 24.73 7.22 -19.86
CA LYS A 438 24.95 5.78 -19.89
C LYS A 438 25.63 5.26 -18.61
N GLU A 439 26.71 5.91 -18.18
CA GLU A 439 27.40 5.52 -16.94
C GLU A 439 26.50 5.62 -15.73
N LYS A 440 25.63 6.65 -15.64
CA LYS A 440 24.70 6.86 -14.55
C LYS A 440 23.61 5.77 -14.52
N ALA A 441 23.11 5.35 -15.68
CA ALA A 441 22.12 4.28 -15.79
C ALA A 441 22.70 2.91 -15.40
N GLU A 442 23.92 2.59 -15.85
CA GLU A 442 24.60 1.33 -15.51
C GLU A 442 24.93 1.22 -14.01
N ALA A 443 25.37 2.33 -13.40
CA ALA A 443 25.63 2.36 -11.95
C ALA A 443 24.33 2.12 -11.13
N SER A 444 23.22 2.73 -11.53
CA SER A 444 21.92 2.54 -10.88
C SER A 444 21.43 1.08 -10.97
N SER A 445 21.61 0.44 -12.13
CA SER A 445 21.23 -0.97 -12.32
C SER A 445 22.02 -1.91 -11.41
N ARG A 446 23.32 -1.73 -11.29
CA ARG A 446 24.18 -2.58 -10.43
C ARG A 446 23.79 -2.50 -8.95
N ILE A 447 23.46 -1.31 -8.46
CA ILE A 447 23.03 -1.13 -7.06
C ILE A 447 21.74 -1.90 -6.80
N LYS A 448 20.80 -1.88 -7.74
CA LYS A 448 19.54 -2.60 -7.64
C LYS A 448 19.72 -4.12 -7.62
N ASP A 449 20.63 -4.64 -8.45
CA ASP A 449 20.89 -6.08 -8.52
C ASP A 449 21.53 -6.61 -7.22
N VAL A 450 22.47 -5.85 -6.65
CA VAL A 450 23.09 -6.18 -5.35
C VAL A 450 22.07 -6.14 -4.22
N PHE A 451 21.18 -5.15 -4.24
CA PHE A 451 20.10 -5.05 -3.23
C PHE A 451 19.18 -6.28 -3.26
N LEU A 452 18.73 -6.71 -4.45
CA LEU A 452 17.84 -7.87 -4.62
C LEU A 452 18.53 -9.19 -4.21
N ALA A 453 19.82 -9.35 -4.53
CA ALA A 453 20.58 -10.52 -4.14
C ALA A 453 20.70 -10.64 -2.61
N ASN A 454 21.02 -9.55 -1.92
CA ASN A 454 21.14 -9.51 -0.47
C ASN A 454 19.80 -9.74 0.23
N LEU A 455 18.72 -9.13 -0.29
CA LEU A 455 17.37 -9.35 0.22
C LEU A 455 16.97 -10.83 0.16
N SER A 456 17.22 -11.48 -0.98
CA SER A 456 16.92 -12.91 -1.15
C SER A 456 17.67 -13.79 -0.15
N HIS A 457 18.92 -13.46 0.16
CA HIS A 457 19.71 -14.18 1.14
C HIS A 457 19.16 -14.01 2.57
N GLU A 458 18.85 -12.76 2.96
CA GLU A 458 18.35 -12.45 4.31
C GLU A 458 16.90 -12.94 4.55
N ILE A 459 16.12 -13.21 3.51
CA ILE A 459 14.81 -13.89 3.58
C ILE A 459 14.99 -15.40 3.81
N ARG A 460 15.93 -16.04 3.12
CA ARG A 460 16.10 -17.49 3.13
C ARG A 460 16.48 -18.02 4.52
N THR A 461 17.30 -17.31 5.25
CA THR A 461 17.83 -17.74 6.56
C THR A 461 16.73 -17.93 7.60
N PRO A 462 15.87 -16.93 7.94
CA PRO A 462 14.78 -17.12 8.88
C PRO A 462 13.75 -18.12 8.37
N LEU A 463 13.48 -18.16 7.05
CA LEU A 463 12.55 -19.10 6.46
C LEU A 463 13.00 -20.56 6.65
N ASN A 464 14.27 -20.85 6.41
CA ASN A 464 14.83 -22.18 6.64
C ASN A 464 14.78 -22.57 8.13
N SER A 465 15.00 -21.62 9.04
CA SER A 465 14.86 -21.85 10.48
C SER A 465 13.43 -22.22 10.86
N ILE A 466 12.44 -21.47 10.34
CA ILE A 466 11.02 -21.74 10.57
C ILE A 466 10.66 -23.14 10.07
N VAL A 467 11.00 -23.48 8.83
CA VAL A 467 10.72 -24.79 8.20
C VAL A 467 11.42 -25.91 8.97
N GLY A 468 12.69 -25.73 9.31
CA GLY A 468 13.48 -26.69 10.04
C GLY A 468 12.91 -27.02 11.43
N PHE A 469 12.67 -25.99 12.25
CA PHE A 469 12.13 -26.18 13.60
C PHE A 469 10.68 -26.64 13.59
N SER A 470 9.88 -26.22 12.60
CA SER A 470 8.51 -26.72 12.41
C SER A 470 8.46 -28.23 12.15
N SER A 471 9.38 -28.75 11.34
CA SER A 471 9.48 -30.20 11.07
C SER A 471 10.01 -31.00 12.26
N LEU A 472 10.83 -30.39 13.10
CA LEU A 472 11.32 -31.00 14.33
C LEU A 472 10.25 -31.04 15.43
N LEU A 473 9.45 -29.99 15.55
CA LEU A 473 8.38 -29.86 16.52
C LEU A 473 7.36 -31.01 16.43
N GLY A 474 7.06 -31.48 15.20
CA GLY A 474 6.15 -32.59 14.94
C GLY A 474 6.65 -33.97 15.41
N LYS A 475 7.94 -34.11 15.80
CA LYS A 475 8.58 -35.36 16.20
C LYS A 475 8.95 -35.43 17.70
N MET A 476 8.65 -34.37 18.47
CA MET A 476 9.11 -34.21 19.85
C MET A 476 8.19 -34.83 20.90
N GLN A 477 8.80 -35.45 21.93
CA GLN A 477 8.10 -36.04 23.08
C GLN A 477 8.20 -35.17 24.35
N HIS A 478 9.12 -34.21 24.42
CA HIS A 478 9.36 -33.39 25.62
C HIS A 478 8.77 -31.99 25.49
N LYS A 479 7.87 -31.62 26.41
CA LYS A 479 7.09 -30.39 26.43
C LYS A 479 7.95 -29.10 26.53
N ALA A 480 9.12 -29.16 27.15
CA ALA A 480 10.02 -28.02 27.32
C ALA A 480 10.69 -27.62 26.00
N GLU A 481 11.23 -28.60 25.27
CA GLU A 481 11.91 -28.41 24.00
C GLU A 481 10.93 -27.98 22.89
N ALA A 482 9.70 -28.50 22.93
CA ALA A 482 8.64 -28.08 21.99
C ALA A 482 8.27 -26.60 22.17
N LYS A 483 8.28 -26.09 23.41
CA LYS A 483 8.02 -24.67 23.70
C LYS A 483 9.17 -23.77 23.19
N GLU A 484 10.38 -24.23 23.29
CA GLU A 484 11.57 -23.55 22.78
C GLU A 484 11.51 -23.44 21.25
N TYR A 485 11.23 -24.55 20.55
CA TYR A 485 11.12 -24.52 19.09
C TYR A 485 9.98 -23.67 18.58
N ALA A 486 8.82 -23.71 19.24
CA ALA A 486 7.71 -22.80 18.93
C ALA A 486 8.09 -21.33 19.12
N SER A 487 8.88 -21.02 20.15
CA SER A 487 9.43 -19.67 20.36
C SER A 487 10.38 -19.26 19.23
N ILE A 488 11.26 -20.15 18.80
CA ILE A 488 12.19 -19.90 17.70
C ILE A 488 11.44 -19.66 16.39
N ILE A 489 10.39 -20.45 16.10
CA ILE A 489 9.54 -20.26 14.91
C ILE A 489 8.88 -18.89 14.96
N LYS A 490 8.28 -18.53 16.10
CA LYS A 490 7.62 -17.22 16.27
C LYS A 490 8.62 -16.09 16.05
N GLN A 491 9.77 -16.14 16.69
CA GLN A 491 10.82 -15.13 16.59
C GLN A 491 11.30 -14.94 15.13
N ASN A 492 11.52 -16.03 14.39
CA ASN A 492 11.95 -15.96 13.00
C ASN A 492 10.83 -15.44 12.07
N SER A 493 9.56 -15.73 12.40
CA SER A 493 8.40 -15.19 11.66
C SER A 493 8.26 -13.68 11.84
N ASP A 494 8.39 -13.19 13.07
CA ASP A 494 8.35 -11.76 13.39
C ASP A 494 9.55 -11.02 12.75
N MET A 495 10.70 -11.66 12.72
CA MET A 495 11.90 -11.17 12.06
C MET A 495 11.69 -11.04 10.55
N LEU A 496 11.12 -12.05 9.88
CA LEU A 496 10.86 -12.05 8.45
C LEU A 496 9.88 -10.93 8.06
N LEU A 497 8.82 -10.75 8.87
CA LEU A 497 7.86 -9.66 8.66
C LEU A 497 8.52 -8.29 8.75
N LYS A 498 9.42 -8.09 9.73
CA LYS A 498 10.20 -6.86 9.87
C LYS A 498 11.07 -6.62 8.64
N LEU A 499 11.78 -7.64 8.15
CA LEU A 499 12.63 -7.53 6.95
C LEU A 499 11.84 -7.06 5.72
N VAL A 500 10.66 -7.66 5.49
CA VAL A 500 9.80 -7.29 4.36
C VAL A 500 9.35 -5.83 4.48
N ASN A 501 8.90 -5.41 5.66
CA ASN A 501 8.48 -4.03 5.90
C ASN A 501 9.63 -3.02 5.72
N ASP A 502 10.82 -3.37 6.19
CA ASP A 502 12.04 -2.56 6.04
C ASP A 502 12.43 -2.43 4.56
N ALA A 503 12.40 -3.54 3.79
CA ALA A 503 12.73 -3.54 2.36
C ALA A 503 11.72 -2.72 1.53
N VAL A 504 10.43 -2.83 1.83
CA VAL A 504 9.37 -2.00 1.22
C VAL A 504 9.60 -0.52 1.55
N SER A 505 9.93 -0.20 2.81
CA SER A 505 10.21 1.17 3.24
C SER A 505 11.41 1.76 2.49
N VAL A 506 12.50 1.00 2.32
CA VAL A 506 13.67 1.43 1.52
C VAL A 506 13.26 1.72 0.08
N SER A 507 12.50 0.81 -0.54
CA SER A 507 12.05 0.98 -1.94
C SER A 507 11.20 2.23 -2.14
N LEU A 508 10.23 2.46 -1.25
CA LEU A 508 9.33 3.62 -1.31
C LEU A 508 10.06 4.94 -1.06
N LEU A 509 11.01 4.96 -0.12
CA LEU A 509 11.80 6.14 0.19
C LEU A 509 12.79 6.48 -0.94
N GLN A 510 13.40 5.48 -1.59
CA GLN A 510 14.31 5.68 -2.72
C GLN A 510 13.62 6.18 -3.98
N THR A 511 12.37 5.78 -4.22
CA THR A 511 11.60 6.22 -5.39
C THR A 511 10.94 7.60 -5.21
N GLY A 512 11.04 8.18 -4.02
CA GLY A 512 10.40 9.47 -3.71
C GLY A 512 8.87 9.44 -3.71
N GLN A 513 8.28 8.24 -3.72
CA GLN A 513 6.83 8.05 -3.75
C GLN A 513 6.16 8.25 -2.39
N THR A 514 6.93 8.48 -1.33
CA THR A 514 6.42 8.73 0.02
C THR A 514 6.27 10.23 0.23
N SER A 515 5.04 10.72 0.29
CA SER A 515 4.77 12.09 0.76
C SER A 515 4.92 12.15 2.28
N LEU A 516 5.89 12.93 2.77
CA LEU A 516 6.07 13.17 4.18
C LEU A 516 4.99 14.14 4.68
N LEU A 517 4.28 13.75 5.74
CA LEU A 517 3.25 14.57 6.39
C LEU A 517 3.91 15.43 7.47
N LYS A 518 4.37 16.62 7.08
CA LYS A 518 5.00 17.56 8.01
C LYS A 518 3.92 18.36 8.76
N GLU A 519 3.83 18.14 10.06
CA GLU A 519 2.93 18.85 10.99
C GLU A 519 3.70 19.37 12.19
N GLU A 520 3.08 20.25 12.96
CA GLU A 520 3.63 20.76 14.24
C GLU A 520 3.57 19.65 15.29
N VAL A 521 4.72 19.07 15.61
CA VAL A 521 4.85 17.92 16.51
C VAL A 521 5.57 18.34 17.79
N GLU A 522 5.06 17.94 18.94
CA GLU A 522 5.74 18.07 20.22
C GLU A 522 6.77 16.94 20.36
N VAL A 523 8.03 17.24 20.04
CA VAL A 523 9.08 16.22 19.90
C VAL A 523 9.67 15.77 21.24
N CYS A 524 9.55 16.57 22.30
CA CYS A 524 10.02 16.19 23.64
C CYS A 524 9.17 15.06 24.23
N SER A 525 7.87 15.02 23.95
CA SER A 525 7.00 13.92 24.38
C SER A 525 7.36 12.61 23.67
N ILE A 526 7.67 12.68 22.37
CA ILE A 526 8.15 11.54 21.62
C ILE A 526 9.44 10.99 22.24
N CYS A 527 10.40 11.86 22.48
CA CYS A 527 11.69 11.46 23.06
C CYS A 527 11.53 10.85 24.47
N ARG A 528 10.68 11.42 25.32
CA ARG A 528 10.40 10.88 26.66
C ARG A 528 9.69 9.52 26.59
N SER A 529 8.68 9.41 25.74
CA SER A 529 7.97 8.16 25.56
C SER A 529 8.90 7.05 25.08
N LEU A 530 9.70 7.32 24.06
CA LEU A 530 10.65 6.36 23.52
C LEU A 530 11.71 5.97 24.55
N ALA A 531 12.28 6.92 25.29
CA ALA A 531 13.24 6.61 26.33
C ALA A 531 12.63 5.71 27.42
N THR A 532 11.39 5.98 27.83
CA THR A 532 10.66 5.15 28.81
C THR A 532 10.40 3.76 28.28
N ASP A 533 9.94 3.63 27.04
CA ASP A 533 9.65 2.34 26.40
C ASP A 533 10.91 1.49 26.25
N TYR A 534 12.04 2.13 25.93
CA TYR A 534 13.30 1.39 25.76
C TYR A 534 14.00 1.15 27.11
N ALA A 535 13.73 1.92 28.15
CA ALA A 535 14.14 1.61 29.49
C ALA A 535 13.54 0.28 30.00
N LEU A 536 12.30 -0.03 29.62
CA LEU A 536 11.64 -1.30 29.94
C LEU A 536 12.20 -2.49 29.14
N LYS A 537 12.82 -2.22 28.00
CA LYS A 537 13.40 -3.24 27.10
C LYS A 537 14.90 -3.41 27.31
N ALA A 538 15.51 -2.53 28.07
CA ALA A 538 16.94 -2.55 28.33
C ALA A 538 17.34 -3.77 29.20
N LYS A 539 18.57 -4.23 29.02
CA LYS A 539 19.12 -5.31 29.82
C LYS A 539 19.28 -4.88 31.28
N PRO A 540 19.21 -5.80 32.25
CA PRO A 540 19.52 -5.48 33.63
C PRO A 540 20.92 -4.86 33.75
N GLY A 541 21.02 -3.66 34.34
CA GLY A 541 22.28 -2.91 34.43
C GLY A 541 22.48 -1.82 33.38
N VAL A 542 21.58 -1.69 32.41
CA VAL A 542 21.59 -0.60 31.43
C VAL A 542 20.53 0.45 31.78
N VAL A 543 20.95 1.69 31.97
CA VAL A 543 20.07 2.83 32.25
C VAL A 543 19.77 3.57 30.95
N VAL A 544 18.50 3.79 30.67
CA VAL A 544 18.09 4.60 29.50
C VAL A 544 17.47 5.90 29.98
N GLU A 545 18.01 7.02 29.52
CA GLU A 545 17.63 8.36 29.97
C GLU A 545 17.35 9.27 28.78
N ALA A 546 16.42 10.23 28.97
CA ALA A 546 16.21 11.32 28.04
C ALA A 546 16.77 12.62 28.64
N ASN A 547 17.71 13.25 27.95
CA ASN A 547 18.26 14.56 28.31
C ASN A 547 17.77 15.62 27.33
N LEU A 548 16.71 16.33 27.69
CA LEU A 548 16.01 17.29 26.84
C LEU A 548 16.19 18.70 27.37
N PRO A 549 16.44 19.68 26.50
CA PRO A 549 16.75 21.08 26.94
C PRO A 549 15.53 21.83 27.47
N CYS A 550 14.31 21.33 27.19
CA CYS A 550 13.05 21.97 27.59
C CYS A 550 11.95 20.90 27.83
N GLU A 551 10.87 21.31 28.47
CA GLU A 551 9.72 20.42 28.74
C GLU A 551 8.91 20.16 27.46
N GLU A 552 8.75 21.18 26.62
CA GLU A 552 8.00 21.10 25.36
C GLU A 552 8.79 21.81 24.24
N TYR A 553 8.89 21.19 23.09
CA TYR A 553 9.44 21.79 21.87
C TYR A 553 8.66 21.32 20.67
N ARG A 554 8.10 22.27 19.91
CA ARG A 554 7.37 21.97 18.68
C ARG A 554 8.27 22.10 17.46
N LEU A 555 8.27 21.07 16.64
CA LEU A 555 9.04 21.00 15.41
C LEU A 555 8.11 20.60 14.28
N LYS A 556 8.22 21.28 13.14
CA LYS A 556 7.47 20.92 11.96
C LYS A 556 8.13 19.74 11.26
N THR A 557 7.60 18.53 11.53
CA THR A 557 8.16 17.27 11.08
C THR A 557 7.07 16.23 10.85
N ASP A 558 7.45 15.09 10.31
CA ASP A 558 6.60 13.90 10.30
C ASP A 558 6.86 13.08 11.58
N ALA A 559 5.89 13.10 12.48
CA ALA A 559 5.99 12.44 13.80
C ALA A 559 6.32 10.96 13.69
N SER A 560 5.67 10.25 12.75
CA SER A 560 5.86 8.81 12.54
C SER A 560 7.27 8.50 12.04
N ARG A 561 7.77 9.28 11.09
CA ARG A 561 9.11 9.10 10.53
C ARG A 561 10.21 9.50 11.50
N LEU A 562 10.02 10.58 12.24
CA LEU A 562 10.95 10.96 13.31
C LEU A 562 11.02 9.87 14.39
N SER A 563 9.87 9.39 14.86
CA SER A 563 9.80 8.28 15.81
C SER A 563 10.50 7.04 15.28
N GLN A 564 10.27 6.68 14.02
CA GLN A 564 10.89 5.52 13.37
C GLN A 564 12.43 5.60 13.37
N VAL A 565 12.99 6.80 13.14
CA VAL A 565 14.44 7.00 13.20
C VAL A 565 14.94 6.81 14.63
N LEU A 566 14.32 7.48 15.59
CA LEU A 566 14.73 7.42 17.01
C LEU A 566 14.56 6.01 17.58
N GLU A 567 13.50 5.30 17.24
CA GLU A 567 13.28 3.90 17.60
C GLU A 567 14.38 2.97 17.06
N ASN A 568 14.77 3.17 15.79
CA ASN A 568 15.86 2.39 15.21
C ASN A 568 17.20 2.65 15.93
N LEU A 569 17.48 3.90 16.28
CA LEU A 569 18.70 4.25 16.98
C LEU A 569 18.69 3.71 18.41
N LEU A 570 17.60 3.89 19.17
CA LEU A 570 17.45 3.36 20.53
C LEU A 570 17.45 1.84 20.56
N SER A 571 16.79 1.20 19.58
CA SER A 571 16.81 -0.25 19.45
C SER A 571 18.22 -0.78 19.25
N ASN A 572 19.03 -0.10 18.43
CA ASN A 572 20.43 -0.46 18.25
C ASN A 572 21.23 -0.24 19.53
N ALA A 573 21.06 0.88 20.21
CA ALA A 573 21.73 1.18 21.47
C ALA A 573 21.44 0.11 22.54
N VAL A 574 20.17 -0.25 22.74
CA VAL A 574 19.79 -1.30 23.72
C VAL A 574 20.33 -2.68 23.31
N LYS A 575 20.38 -2.96 22.02
CA LYS A 575 20.88 -4.23 21.51
C LYS A 575 22.38 -4.41 21.75
N PHE A 576 23.17 -3.35 21.58
CA PHE A 576 24.63 -3.39 21.61
C PHE A 576 25.26 -2.88 22.91
N THR A 577 24.43 -2.53 23.90
CA THR A 577 24.89 -2.17 25.25
C THR A 577 24.53 -3.31 26.23
N ASP A 578 25.55 -3.89 26.85
CA ASP A 578 25.35 -4.95 27.83
C ASP A 578 25.25 -4.41 29.26
N GLU A 579 26.04 -3.40 29.58
CA GLU A 579 26.06 -2.68 30.85
C GLU A 579 26.36 -1.20 30.60
N GLY A 580 25.85 -0.30 31.42
CA GLY A 580 26.11 1.13 31.35
C GLY A 580 24.89 1.96 31.07
N ARG A 581 24.96 2.89 30.13
CA ARG A 581 23.85 3.86 29.91
C ARG A 581 23.61 4.16 28.43
N ILE A 582 22.36 4.51 28.15
CA ILE A 582 21.93 5.01 26.86
C ILE A 582 21.25 6.37 27.09
N VAL A 583 21.67 7.38 26.38
CA VAL A 583 21.14 8.73 26.55
C VAL A 583 20.57 9.21 25.21
N LEU A 584 19.29 9.51 25.19
CA LEU A 584 18.65 10.25 24.11
C LEU A 584 18.66 11.74 24.48
N SER A 585 19.49 12.53 23.82
CA SER A 585 19.55 13.97 24.04
C SER A 585 19.04 14.74 22.82
N MET A 586 18.52 15.94 23.09
CA MET A 586 18.11 16.87 22.07
C MET A 586 18.86 18.19 22.29
N GLU A 587 19.38 18.73 21.20
CA GLU A 587 20.01 20.06 21.21
C GLU A 587 19.25 20.98 20.28
N VAL A 588 18.85 22.10 20.82
CA VAL A 588 18.12 23.16 20.12
C VAL A 588 19.01 24.37 20.00
N PRO A 589 19.25 24.95 18.83
CA PRO A 589 20.06 26.15 18.66
C PRO A 589 19.33 27.39 19.23
N GLU A 590 20.11 28.36 19.74
CA GLU A 590 19.56 29.62 20.30
C GLU A 590 18.95 30.53 19.21
N GLU A 591 19.47 30.52 17.98
CA GLU A 591 18.94 31.28 16.83
C GLU A 591 19.03 30.46 15.56
N GLY A 592 17.88 30.04 15.00
CA GLY A 592 17.77 29.39 13.68
C GLY A 592 18.68 28.18 13.46
N GLY A 593 18.45 27.37 12.43
CA GLY A 593 19.35 26.29 12.09
C GLY A 593 18.70 24.91 12.14
N SER A 594 19.26 23.98 12.91
CA SER A 594 18.77 22.59 12.95
C SER A 594 18.72 22.07 14.38
N VAL A 595 17.65 21.34 14.69
CA VAL A 595 17.54 20.54 15.93
C VAL A 595 18.37 19.27 15.75
N ARG A 596 19.15 18.92 16.76
CA ARG A 596 19.91 17.67 16.78
C ARG A 596 19.32 16.72 17.81
N PHE A 597 18.98 15.51 17.37
CA PHE A 597 18.63 14.39 18.24
C PHE A 597 19.84 13.46 18.29
N ILE A 598 20.32 13.20 19.48
CA ILE A 598 21.56 12.47 19.69
C ILE A 598 21.28 11.24 20.56
N VAL A 599 21.54 10.07 20.03
CA VAL A 599 21.50 8.82 20.79
C VAL A 599 22.93 8.40 21.09
N THR A 600 23.27 8.37 22.35
CA THR A 600 24.59 7.98 22.84
C THR A 600 24.45 6.73 23.69
N ASP A 601 25.23 5.69 23.40
CA ASP A 601 25.34 4.49 24.18
C ASP A 601 26.80 4.23 24.65
N THR A 602 26.94 3.44 25.69
CA THR A 602 28.23 2.96 26.20
C THR A 602 28.48 1.50 25.80
N GLY A 603 27.99 1.11 24.63
CA GLY A 603 28.10 -0.25 24.10
C GLY A 603 29.45 -0.54 23.44
N CYS A 604 29.48 -1.59 22.62
CA CYS A 604 30.71 -2.05 21.96
C CYS A 604 31.27 -1.07 20.89
N GLY A 605 30.53 -0.02 20.53
CA GLY A 605 30.91 0.93 19.49
C GLY A 605 30.90 0.36 18.08
N ILE A 606 31.39 1.15 17.11
CA ILE A 606 31.47 0.78 15.71
C ILE A 606 32.95 0.84 15.24
N PRO A 607 33.52 -0.26 14.74
CA PRO A 607 34.90 -0.30 14.22
C PRO A 607 35.12 0.76 13.13
N GLU A 608 36.32 1.32 13.09
CA GLU A 608 36.67 2.43 12.17
C GLU A 608 36.47 2.08 10.69
N ASP A 609 36.78 0.87 10.28
CA ASP A 609 36.62 0.38 8.91
C ASP A 609 35.14 0.19 8.48
N MET A 610 34.23 0.18 9.45
CA MET A 610 32.79 0.04 9.23
C MET A 610 32.03 1.37 9.33
N GLN A 611 32.60 2.42 9.94
CA GLN A 611 31.92 3.68 10.21
C GLN A 611 31.33 4.36 8.96
N GLU A 612 32.01 4.33 7.83
CA GLU A 612 31.50 4.86 6.56
C GLU A 612 30.42 3.97 5.93
N LYS A 613 30.44 2.66 6.24
CA LYS A 613 29.59 1.64 5.59
C LYS A 613 28.31 1.34 6.35
N VAL A 614 28.20 1.71 7.63
CA VAL A 614 27.03 1.33 8.47
C VAL A 614 25.69 1.84 7.96
N PHE A 615 25.69 2.86 7.11
CA PHE A 615 24.49 3.38 6.48
C PHE A 615 24.15 2.70 5.14
N ALA A 616 24.99 1.81 4.64
CA ALA A 616 24.73 1.05 3.43
C ALA A 616 23.80 -0.14 3.73
N SER A 617 22.92 -0.47 2.77
CA SER A 617 21.94 -1.55 2.95
C SER A 617 22.62 -2.89 3.18
N PHE A 618 22.09 -3.67 4.13
CA PHE A 618 22.55 -5.00 4.51
C PHE A 618 23.95 -5.06 5.13
N GLN A 619 24.48 -3.94 5.59
CA GLN A 619 25.75 -3.92 6.34
C GLN A 619 25.50 -4.22 7.82
N LYS A 620 26.31 -5.11 8.37
CA LYS A 620 26.31 -5.50 9.77
C LYS A 620 27.73 -5.38 10.32
N VAL A 621 27.89 -4.83 11.50
CA VAL A 621 29.17 -4.74 12.21
C VAL A 621 29.55 -6.12 12.76
N ASP A 622 28.56 -6.86 13.24
CA ASP A 622 28.71 -8.24 13.73
C ASP A 622 27.66 -9.14 13.07
N SER A 623 28.11 -10.21 12.40
CA SER A 623 27.26 -11.17 11.72
C SER A 623 26.45 -12.07 12.69
N PHE A 624 26.87 -12.19 13.94
CA PHE A 624 26.19 -13.01 14.95
C PHE A 624 25.05 -12.27 15.65
N VAL A 625 24.99 -10.96 15.54
CA VAL A 625 23.96 -10.15 16.19
C VAL A 625 22.75 -10.01 15.28
N GLN A 626 21.58 -10.35 15.83
CA GLN A 626 20.31 -10.40 15.12
C GLN A 626 19.92 -9.06 14.48
N GLY A 627 19.69 -9.01 13.17
CA GLY A 627 19.25 -7.81 12.42
C GLY A 627 19.66 -7.91 10.94
N PHE A 628 19.02 -7.11 10.08
CA PHE A 628 19.15 -7.20 8.62
C PHE A 628 20.05 -6.12 8.01
N GLY A 629 20.54 -5.18 8.81
CA GLY A 629 21.38 -4.08 8.29
C GLY A 629 20.62 -3.05 7.44
N LEU A 630 19.29 -2.96 7.57
CA LEU A 630 18.45 -1.98 6.88
C LEU A 630 18.08 -0.77 7.73
N GLY A 631 18.10 -0.91 9.06
CA GLY A 631 17.63 0.14 9.97
C GLY A 631 18.35 1.48 9.79
N LEU A 632 19.67 1.50 9.74
CA LEU A 632 20.43 2.74 9.54
C LEU A 632 20.28 3.27 8.11
N THR A 633 20.12 2.43 7.11
CA THR A 633 19.76 2.84 5.75
C THR A 633 18.43 3.57 5.72
N ILE A 634 17.42 3.03 6.39
CA ILE A 634 16.08 3.66 6.54
C ILE A 634 16.21 5.00 7.27
N CYS A 635 16.98 5.06 8.36
CA CYS A 635 17.24 6.30 9.08
C CYS A 635 17.84 7.37 8.16
N LYS A 636 18.83 7.00 7.32
CA LYS A 636 19.46 7.91 6.38
C LYS A 636 18.48 8.42 5.31
N LEU A 637 17.68 7.54 4.76
CA LEU A 637 16.67 7.91 3.75
C LEU A 637 15.58 8.81 4.34
N ILE A 638 15.12 8.52 5.54
CA ILE A 638 14.15 9.36 6.24
C ILE A 638 14.75 10.73 6.56
N ALA A 639 15.98 10.76 7.10
CA ALA A 639 16.66 12.02 7.41
C ALA A 639 16.78 12.89 6.14
N GLN A 640 17.20 12.32 5.01
CA GLN A 640 17.26 13.00 3.72
C GLN A 640 15.88 13.51 3.26
N GLY A 641 14.83 12.69 3.40
CA GLY A 641 13.46 13.09 3.09
C GLY A 641 12.96 14.25 3.97
N LEU A 642 13.37 14.30 5.21
CA LEU A 642 13.09 15.42 6.13
C LEU A 642 13.98 16.65 5.87
N ASN A 643 14.85 16.63 4.86
CA ASN A 643 15.84 17.63 4.53
C ASN A 643 16.93 17.78 5.61
N GLY A 644 17.14 16.76 6.42
CA GLY A 644 18.14 16.65 7.45
C GLY A 644 19.27 15.69 7.07
N SER A 645 20.09 15.34 8.04
CA SER A 645 21.16 14.35 7.92
C SER A 645 21.24 13.48 9.17
N ILE A 646 21.81 12.28 9.00
CA ILE A 646 22.18 11.43 10.12
C ILE A 646 23.64 11.03 9.95
N GLU A 647 24.38 11.10 11.04
CA GLU A 647 25.80 10.80 11.07
C GLU A 647 26.20 10.10 12.37
N LEU A 648 27.32 9.40 12.32
CA LEU A 648 28.01 8.83 13.46
C LEU A 648 29.07 9.84 13.92
N ASP A 649 29.16 10.08 15.22
CA ASP A 649 30.26 10.86 15.80
C ASP A 649 31.51 9.97 15.97
N PRO A 650 32.53 10.11 15.12
CA PRO A 650 33.74 9.28 15.19
C PRO A 650 34.65 9.67 16.37
N ALA A 651 34.44 10.83 16.98
CA ALA A 651 35.22 11.30 18.12
C ALA A 651 34.79 10.63 19.44
N TYR A 652 33.54 10.12 19.50
CA TYR A 652 33.07 9.41 20.69
C TYR A 652 33.59 7.97 20.71
N LYS A 653 34.35 7.61 21.74
CA LYS A 653 35.06 6.31 21.81
C LYS A 653 34.55 5.38 22.95
N GLU A 654 33.62 5.85 23.78
CA GLU A 654 33.09 5.04 24.91
C GLU A 654 31.90 4.16 24.49
N GLY A 655 31.54 4.11 23.21
CA GLY A 655 30.41 3.39 22.64
C GLY A 655 30.03 3.97 21.29
N THR A 656 28.74 4.11 21.04
CA THR A 656 28.23 4.73 19.80
C THR A 656 27.50 6.03 20.08
N ARG A 657 27.74 7.04 19.26
CA ARG A 657 26.97 8.30 19.27
C ARG A 657 26.45 8.59 17.87
N MET A 658 25.13 8.55 17.72
CA MET A 658 24.44 8.82 16.47
C MET A 658 23.75 10.17 16.55
N ILE A 659 23.92 11.01 15.55
CA ILE A 659 23.40 12.37 15.50
C ILE A 659 22.45 12.50 14.32
N LEU A 660 21.18 12.72 14.59
CA LEU A 660 20.18 13.10 13.60
C LEU A 660 20.02 14.62 13.62
N THR A 661 20.32 15.26 12.53
CA THR A 661 20.15 16.71 12.33
C THR A 661 18.90 16.97 11.51
N HIS A 662 17.97 17.74 12.07
CA HIS A 662 16.70 18.12 11.44
C HIS A 662 16.62 19.63 11.29
N PRO A 663 16.43 20.20 10.10
CA PRO A 663 16.33 21.63 9.91
C PRO A 663 15.03 22.16 10.54
N ILE A 664 15.11 23.34 11.13
CA ILE A 664 13.97 24.14 11.59
C ILE A 664 13.45 24.89 10.36
N ILE A 665 12.30 24.46 9.80
CA ILE A 665 11.70 25.04 8.57
C ILE A 665 10.48 25.85 8.93
#